data_6ed9a7cbba6e93eff5e875762d87d11e
#
_entry.id   6ed9a7cbba6e93eff5e875762d87d11e
#
_cell.length_a   1.000
_cell.length_b   1.000
_cell.length_c   1.000
_cell.angle_alpha   90.00
_cell.angle_beta   90.00
_cell.angle_gamma   90.00
#
_symmetry.space_group_name_H-M   'P 1'
#
loop_
_entity.id
_entity.type
_entity.pdbx_description
1 polymer ?
#
loop_
_entity_poly.entity_id
_entity_poly.type
_entity_poly.pdbx_seq_one_letter_code
_entity_poly.pdbx_strand_id
1 'polypeptide(L)'
;MDPKQINIVVPFVDNLKQVESELDQSWGNLAQDPIKEFLDELAVVHFMGIHALPGKPKNHLVFELTLDGSADYVIARLSKSLGAQLSALFDAAGVAFGDIEQFLQRHVVPVGLGWMDECGLGFIGTPGFTVRRILAEDALSKWLGEQLLALPQDASPADRLKTVRDRLWREQSLKWAFEEDPMLADKGSMSDMDTVRESILPALRELLWPLLIAPAGAFGLGMLGGPLSALGLSSLAALAEGGLLAALYKRFRNAEHTDKEDTALPDRDALAECTKREDQTAQNHLIVLSDLKPGALRKLTLRLAFFMIRQAAIHVFSPGKLADIGTIHSARWLVLPGTSQLAFFSNYGGSWDSYLEDFIIKAHEGLTGVWSNTKGYPKAKNLFYDGATNGSQFKTWARRQQQPTRFWYSAYPKLTTGRIRSNAAIRQAIAEPQHLQPGAAQRAAENFLALFGAPRPAAASSLDTERLPALVFGGLPRSKHGKALLLRFRDGEQARSFTARVERHVSFGEHASRTRVFALAFSARGLSKMGLDVSTFPIAFREDSALRARKLGDHLASMQWGGDDASPVDAIALLYGANADELVELELDIAAGEHVCKTIEFQPNVGGQMREPFGFVDGVSQPILRGASNLDPTRRLDHLIAPGEIVLGHPDDSTFTPRTPSLDPVHDPKELLPKSQHDPELRDLGLDGSFLVVRQLRQKVAEFQDYLSKAADDPRVQAAKPSDAATRREWVAAKLMGRWRNGTSLVRNPDAPGPDIAPDNDFRYGIEDPDGVACPYGAHIRRANPRDSFDANAPEPLKITNRHRILRVGRMYRGPNEEQGMMFMCLNADIERQFEFIQQTWLASPSFHGLNNEVDAMAIAVDNVDRHQNVMTVPTPRGPLQLRGLSEFVQVIGSGYFFMPGRRCLQFLASRAQVPAHALAAE
;
A
#
# COMPACT_ATOMS: atom_id res chain seq x y z
N MET A 1 -8.89 27.69 -7.54
CA MET A 1 -10.05 27.41 -6.64
C MET A 1 -10.00 25.96 -6.24
N ASP A 2 -10.11 25.68 -4.96
CA ASP A 2 -10.15 24.29 -4.51
C ASP A 2 -11.51 23.66 -4.84
N PRO A 3 -11.54 22.41 -5.30
CA PRO A 3 -12.78 21.67 -5.50
C PRO A 3 -13.61 21.61 -4.22
N LYS A 4 -14.94 21.66 -4.36
CA LYS A 4 -15.89 21.59 -3.24
C LYS A 4 -16.67 20.29 -3.27
N GLN A 5 -17.00 19.79 -2.09
CA GLN A 5 -17.84 18.62 -1.92
C GLN A 5 -19.21 19.04 -1.38
N ILE A 6 -20.28 18.59 -2.02
CA ILE A 6 -21.65 18.75 -1.55
C ILE A 6 -22.40 17.44 -1.61
N ASN A 7 -23.37 17.27 -0.73
CA ASN A 7 -24.32 16.16 -0.77
C ASN A 7 -25.73 16.74 -0.80
N ILE A 8 -26.61 16.11 -1.57
CA ILE A 8 -28.03 16.39 -1.56
C ILE A 8 -28.70 15.10 -1.07
N VAL A 9 -29.43 15.16 0.03
CA VAL A 9 -29.98 13.98 0.71
C VAL A 9 -31.50 14.10 0.77
N VAL A 10 -32.20 13.32 -0.04
CA VAL A 10 -33.64 13.31 -0.15
C VAL A 10 -34.19 12.06 0.56
N PRO A 11 -34.92 12.19 1.67
CA PRO A 11 -35.52 11.05 2.36
C PRO A 11 -36.79 10.56 1.63
N PHE A 12 -36.97 9.22 1.56
CA PHE A 12 -38.16 8.58 1.03
C PHE A 12 -38.53 7.33 1.86
N VAL A 13 -39.78 6.88 1.83
CA VAL A 13 -40.25 5.85 2.76
C VAL A 13 -40.24 4.46 2.13
N ASP A 14 -40.81 4.30 0.95
CA ASP A 14 -41.03 3.03 0.26
C ASP A 14 -40.30 3.01 -1.08
N ASN A 15 -40.49 1.99 -1.90
CA ASN A 15 -40.05 1.92 -3.30
C ASN A 15 -38.53 1.85 -3.55
N LEU A 16 -37.71 1.42 -2.57
CA LEU A 16 -36.26 1.33 -2.77
C LEU A 16 -35.87 0.60 -4.06
N LYS A 17 -36.49 -0.56 -4.33
CA LYS A 17 -36.21 -1.34 -5.55
C LYS A 17 -36.62 -0.63 -6.83
N GLN A 18 -37.68 0.20 -6.78
CA GLN A 18 -38.15 0.97 -7.94
C GLN A 18 -37.14 2.10 -8.26
N VAL A 19 -36.63 2.77 -7.24
CA VAL A 19 -35.56 3.79 -7.37
C VAL A 19 -34.28 3.14 -7.92
N GLU A 20 -33.91 1.98 -7.40
CA GLU A 20 -32.75 1.22 -7.88
C GLU A 20 -32.90 0.84 -9.37
N SER A 21 -34.11 0.37 -9.77
CA SER A 21 -34.42 0.04 -11.16
C SER A 21 -34.35 1.26 -12.07
N GLU A 22 -34.87 2.41 -11.61
CA GLU A 22 -34.79 3.67 -12.35
C GLU A 22 -33.34 4.13 -12.55
N LEU A 23 -32.51 4.03 -11.50
CA LEU A 23 -31.08 4.31 -11.60
C LEU A 23 -30.39 3.40 -12.62
N ASP A 24 -30.68 2.11 -12.61
CA ASP A 24 -30.07 1.14 -13.54
C ASP A 24 -30.53 1.37 -15.00
N GLN A 25 -31.80 1.75 -15.22
CA GLN A 25 -32.36 1.91 -16.57
C GLN A 25 -32.04 3.27 -17.20
N SER A 26 -32.19 4.35 -16.41
CA SER A 26 -32.15 5.73 -16.95
C SER A 26 -30.82 6.43 -16.69
N TRP A 27 -30.01 5.96 -15.72
CA TRP A 27 -28.77 6.62 -15.31
C TRP A 27 -27.52 5.72 -15.44
N GLY A 28 -27.68 4.41 -15.48
CA GLY A 28 -26.58 3.45 -15.33
C GLY A 28 -25.72 3.18 -16.56
N ASN A 29 -26.11 3.65 -17.76
CA ASN A 29 -25.39 3.36 -19.01
C ASN A 29 -24.71 4.60 -19.59
N LEU A 30 -23.57 5.00 -19.00
CA LEU A 30 -22.83 6.22 -19.40
C LEU A 30 -22.11 6.14 -20.77
N ALA A 31 -22.08 5.00 -21.43
CA ALA A 31 -21.25 4.84 -22.63
C ALA A 31 -21.80 5.62 -23.87
N GLN A 32 -23.11 5.93 -23.89
CA GLN A 32 -23.77 6.66 -24.99
C GLN A 32 -24.84 7.67 -24.50
N ASP A 33 -24.66 8.27 -23.33
CA ASP A 33 -25.73 8.94 -22.60
C ASP A 33 -25.60 10.47 -22.69
N PRO A 34 -26.71 11.20 -22.98
CA PRO A 34 -26.77 12.66 -22.95
C PRO A 34 -26.40 13.26 -21.57
N ILE A 35 -26.52 12.48 -20.50
CA ILE A 35 -26.07 12.88 -19.15
C ILE A 35 -24.57 13.07 -19.10
N LYS A 36 -23.82 12.10 -19.65
CA LYS A 36 -22.36 12.18 -19.69
C LYS A 36 -21.91 13.35 -20.57
N GLU A 37 -22.48 13.51 -21.74
CA GLU A 37 -22.16 14.59 -22.66
C GLU A 37 -22.40 15.96 -22.00
N PHE A 38 -23.53 16.13 -21.34
CA PHE A 38 -23.85 17.34 -20.58
C PHE A 38 -22.85 17.61 -19.45
N LEU A 39 -22.46 16.59 -18.67
CA LEU A 39 -21.51 16.75 -17.57
C LEU A 39 -20.10 17.06 -18.09
N ASP A 40 -19.69 16.45 -19.20
CA ASP A 40 -18.42 16.72 -19.88
C ASP A 40 -18.37 18.17 -20.42
N GLU A 41 -19.45 18.65 -21.05
CA GLU A 41 -19.55 20.03 -21.53
C GLU A 41 -19.54 21.05 -20.39
N LEU A 42 -20.15 20.73 -19.25
CA LEU A 42 -20.16 21.59 -18.09
C LEU A 42 -18.75 21.83 -17.53
N ALA A 43 -17.90 20.80 -17.59
CA ALA A 43 -16.48 20.79 -17.24
C ALA A 43 -16.11 21.43 -15.90
N VAL A 44 -16.99 21.28 -14.89
CA VAL A 44 -16.80 21.73 -13.51
C VAL A 44 -17.14 20.66 -12.48
N VAL A 45 -17.69 19.52 -12.90
CA VAL A 45 -18.02 18.39 -12.03
C VAL A 45 -16.92 17.35 -12.15
N HIS A 46 -16.14 17.14 -11.08
CA HIS A 46 -15.12 16.10 -11.03
C HIS A 46 -15.74 14.71 -10.94
N PHE A 47 -16.64 14.56 -9.97
CA PHE A 47 -17.34 13.31 -9.67
C PHE A 47 -18.79 13.61 -9.34
N MET A 48 -19.68 12.75 -9.79
CA MET A 48 -21.09 12.76 -9.43
C MET A 48 -21.56 11.32 -9.21
N GLY A 49 -22.18 11.04 -8.07
CA GLY A 49 -22.85 9.79 -7.78
C GLY A 49 -24.30 10.00 -7.40
N ILE A 50 -25.18 9.07 -7.75
CA ILE A 50 -26.58 9.04 -7.28
C ILE A 50 -26.83 7.64 -6.70
N HIS A 51 -27.24 7.60 -5.45
CA HIS A 51 -27.31 6.38 -4.68
C HIS A 51 -28.64 6.27 -3.93
N ALA A 52 -29.31 5.13 -4.07
CA ALA A 52 -30.45 4.75 -3.26
C ALA A 52 -29.97 3.94 -2.05
N LEU A 53 -29.97 4.54 -0.87
CA LEU A 53 -29.46 3.91 0.34
C LEU A 53 -30.60 3.43 1.25
N PRO A 54 -30.58 2.15 1.67
CA PRO A 54 -31.57 1.64 2.62
C PRO A 54 -31.39 2.29 3.99
N GLY A 55 -32.48 2.66 4.66
CA GLY A 55 -32.43 3.29 5.96
C GLY A 55 -33.61 2.95 6.87
N LYS A 56 -33.47 3.24 8.15
CA LYS A 56 -34.54 3.13 9.15
C LYS A 56 -34.60 4.42 9.95
N PRO A 57 -35.72 5.13 10.02
CA PRO A 57 -37.07 4.75 9.51
C PRO A 57 -37.29 5.07 8.02
N LYS A 58 -36.38 5.75 7.32
CA LYS A 58 -36.53 6.17 5.93
C LYS A 58 -35.30 5.79 5.11
N ASN A 59 -35.53 5.46 3.84
CA ASN A 59 -34.47 5.36 2.83
C ASN A 59 -34.00 6.76 2.40
N HIS A 60 -32.86 6.82 1.76
CA HIS A 60 -32.30 8.10 1.29
C HIS A 60 -31.83 7.98 -0.15
N LEU A 61 -32.22 8.94 -0.98
CA LEU A 61 -31.61 9.20 -2.28
C LEU A 61 -30.53 10.23 -2.07
N VAL A 62 -29.28 9.85 -2.30
CA VAL A 62 -28.10 10.68 -2.05
C VAL A 62 -27.44 11.05 -3.37
N PHE A 63 -27.32 12.33 -3.64
CA PHE A 63 -26.48 12.87 -4.70
C PHE A 63 -25.17 13.32 -4.04
N GLU A 64 -24.07 12.70 -4.45
CA GLU A 64 -22.76 13.18 -4.07
C GLU A 64 -22.15 13.94 -5.24
N LEU A 65 -21.59 15.12 -5.00
CA LEU A 65 -20.92 15.91 -6.02
C LEU A 65 -19.57 16.42 -5.48
N THR A 66 -18.56 16.36 -6.35
CA THR A 66 -17.30 17.09 -6.18
C THR A 66 -17.16 18.01 -7.38
N LEU A 67 -17.06 19.31 -7.14
CA LEU A 67 -17.19 20.32 -8.20
C LEU A 67 -16.29 21.53 -7.99
N ASP A 68 -16.01 22.22 -9.09
CA ASP A 68 -15.37 23.54 -9.12
C ASP A 68 -16.42 24.65 -8.97
N GLY A 69 -16.13 25.66 -8.16
CA GLY A 69 -16.92 26.87 -8.07
C GLY A 69 -18.19 26.79 -7.22
N SER A 70 -19.31 27.31 -7.71
CA SER A 70 -20.57 27.43 -6.95
C SER A 70 -21.44 26.19 -7.06
N ALA A 71 -21.89 25.67 -5.92
CA ALA A 71 -22.87 24.59 -5.84
C ALA A 71 -24.22 25.02 -6.49
N ASP A 72 -24.69 26.24 -6.22
CA ASP A 72 -25.96 26.75 -6.75
C ASP A 72 -25.95 26.78 -8.28
N TYR A 73 -24.83 27.19 -8.87
CA TYR A 73 -24.67 27.18 -10.33
C TYR A 73 -24.81 25.76 -10.90
N VAL A 74 -24.16 24.79 -10.29
CA VAL A 74 -24.22 23.38 -10.75
C VAL A 74 -25.62 22.84 -10.56
N ILE A 75 -26.28 23.06 -9.41
CA ILE A 75 -27.66 22.63 -9.15
C ILE A 75 -28.62 23.22 -10.17
N ALA A 76 -28.54 24.51 -10.45
CA ALA A 76 -29.37 25.19 -11.45
C ALA A 76 -29.18 24.58 -12.85
N ARG A 77 -27.94 24.29 -13.25
CA ARG A 77 -27.61 23.64 -14.53
C ARG A 77 -28.13 22.20 -14.61
N LEU A 78 -27.95 21.40 -13.55
CA LEU A 78 -28.48 20.05 -13.45
C LEU A 78 -30.02 20.06 -13.54
N SER A 79 -30.71 20.91 -12.79
CA SER A 79 -32.17 21.03 -12.78
C SER A 79 -32.73 21.40 -14.14
N LYS A 80 -32.06 22.29 -14.85
CA LYS A 80 -32.48 22.71 -16.18
C LYS A 80 -32.25 21.64 -17.26
N SER A 81 -31.11 20.97 -17.23
CA SER A 81 -30.72 20.07 -18.32
C SER A 81 -31.16 18.63 -18.07
N LEU A 82 -31.25 18.19 -16.82
CA LEU A 82 -31.64 16.82 -16.44
C LEU A 82 -32.98 16.78 -15.68
N GLY A 83 -33.81 17.82 -15.84
CA GLY A 83 -35.08 17.96 -15.11
C GLY A 83 -36.04 16.78 -15.32
N ALA A 84 -36.13 16.23 -16.54
CA ALA A 84 -36.98 15.10 -16.85
C ALA A 84 -36.50 13.82 -16.13
N GLN A 85 -35.17 13.53 -16.14
CA GLN A 85 -34.57 12.37 -15.48
C GLN A 85 -34.67 12.50 -13.95
N LEU A 86 -34.46 13.70 -13.40
CA LEU A 86 -34.64 13.97 -11.99
C LEU A 86 -36.08 13.79 -11.55
N SER A 87 -37.06 14.27 -12.34
CA SER A 87 -38.49 14.07 -12.07
C SER A 87 -38.84 12.59 -12.03
N ALA A 88 -38.44 11.80 -13.04
CA ALA A 88 -38.67 10.37 -13.06
C ALA A 88 -38.07 9.65 -11.82
N LEU A 89 -36.92 10.06 -11.40
CA LEU A 89 -36.25 9.50 -10.20
C LEU A 89 -37.01 9.86 -8.91
N PHE A 90 -37.51 11.10 -8.76
CA PHE A 90 -38.31 11.51 -7.60
C PHE A 90 -39.68 10.86 -7.61
N ASP A 91 -40.31 10.72 -8.78
CA ASP A 91 -41.56 9.98 -8.94
C ASP A 91 -41.41 8.50 -8.55
N ALA A 92 -40.31 7.85 -8.98
CA ALA A 92 -39.97 6.50 -8.56
C ALA A 92 -39.78 6.38 -7.05
N ALA A 93 -39.23 7.42 -6.40
CA ALA A 93 -39.09 7.48 -4.95
C ALA A 93 -40.40 7.83 -4.21
N GLY A 94 -41.46 8.20 -4.93
CA GLY A 94 -42.72 8.67 -4.33
C GLY A 94 -42.56 9.97 -3.56
N VAL A 95 -41.59 10.84 -3.98
CA VAL A 95 -41.31 12.11 -3.32
C VAL A 95 -42.01 13.25 -4.07
N ALA A 96 -42.83 14.00 -3.37
CA ALA A 96 -43.46 15.18 -3.92
C ALA A 96 -42.45 16.34 -4.02
N PHE A 97 -42.31 16.93 -5.18
CA PHE A 97 -41.45 18.06 -5.45
C PHE A 97 -42.20 19.15 -6.26
N GLY A 98 -41.75 20.39 -6.17
CA GLY A 98 -42.22 21.49 -7.01
C GLY A 98 -41.14 21.88 -8.01
N ASP A 99 -40.60 23.07 -7.85
CA ASP A 99 -39.41 23.48 -8.61
C ASP A 99 -38.19 22.64 -8.19
N ILE A 100 -37.62 21.94 -9.16
CA ILE A 100 -36.52 20.95 -8.91
C ILE A 100 -35.29 21.64 -8.33
N GLU A 101 -34.91 22.83 -8.82
CA GLU A 101 -33.77 23.59 -8.34
C GLU A 101 -33.93 23.91 -6.86
N GLN A 102 -35.05 24.53 -6.49
CA GLN A 102 -35.34 24.88 -5.11
C GLN A 102 -35.46 23.62 -4.23
N PHE A 103 -36.01 22.53 -4.78
CA PHE A 103 -36.13 21.26 -4.07
C PHE A 103 -34.75 20.70 -3.74
N LEU A 104 -33.84 20.64 -4.72
CA LEU A 104 -32.47 20.14 -4.50
C LEU A 104 -31.69 21.04 -3.52
N GLN A 105 -31.79 22.37 -3.66
CA GLN A 105 -31.13 23.33 -2.76
C GLN A 105 -31.56 23.17 -1.30
N ARG A 106 -32.85 22.89 -1.02
CA ARG A 106 -33.35 22.62 0.35
C ARG A 106 -32.82 21.35 0.97
N HIS A 107 -32.36 20.38 0.16
CA HIS A 107 -31.86 19.10 0.61
C HIS A 107 -30.33 19.03 0.60
N VAL A 108 -29.64 20.15 0.37
CA VAL A 108 -28.17 20.21 0.48
C VAL A 108 -27.77 20.00 1.93
N VAL A 109 -26.90 19.02 2.14
CA VAL A 109 -26.29 18.72 3.44
C VAL A 109 -24.81 19.06 3.35
N PRO A 110 -24.34 20.06 4.12
CA PRO A 110 -22.92 20.45 4.07
C PRO A 110 -22.03 19.34 4.62
N VAL A 111 -20.84 19.21 4.04
CA VAL A 111 -19.77 18.35 4.57
C VAL A 111 -18.95 19.16 5.56
N GLY A 112 -19.05 18.84 6.83
CA GLY A 112 -18.30 19.53 7.86
C GLY A 112 -18.67 19.12 9.28
N LEU A 113 -17.89 19.58 10.26
CA LEU A 113 -18.17 19.42 11.68
C LEU A 113 -19.18 20.47 12.14
N GLY A 114 -20.45 20.24 11.92
CA GLY A 114 -21.51 20.98 12.58
C GLY A 114 -21.51 20.70 14.08
N TRP A 115 -21.67 21.75 14.92
CA TRP A 115 -21.51 21.60 16.38
C TRP A 115 -22.67 20.80 17.00
N MET A 116 -23.82 20.72 16.36
CA MET A 116 -25.00 20.11 16.98
C MET A 116 -25.71 19.01 16.18
N ASP A 117 -25.80 19.02 14.87
CA ASP A 117 -26.67 18.11 14.11
C ASP A 117 -26.06 17.38 12.91
N GLU A 118 -24.94 17.84 12.35
CA GLU A 118 -24.37 17.27 11.13
C GLU A 118 -22.91 16.85 11.36
N CYS A 119 -22.67 15.55 11.43
CA CYS A 119 -21.34 14.99 11.58
C CYS A 119 -20.88 14.46 10.24
N GLY A 120 -19.80 15.02 9.70
CA GLY A 120 -19.20 14.56 8.46
C GLY A 120 -17.78 15.05 8.33
N LEU A 121 -17.04 14.47 7.37
CA LEU A 121 -15.68 14.86 7.01
C LEU A 121 -15.50 14.68 5.51
N GLY A 122 -14.90 15.67 4.84
CA GLY A 122 -14.53 15.60 3.42
C GLY A 122 -13.04 15.67 3.21
N PHE A 123 -12.55 14.99 2.18
CA PHE A 123 -11.15 15.00 1.74
C PHE A 123 -11.08 15.07 0.21
N ILE A 124 -10.13 15.85 -0.33
CA ILE A 124 -9.86 16.01 -1.75
C ILE A 124 -8.39 15.72 -1.99
N GLY A 125 -8.11 14.75 -2.89
CA GLY A 125 -6.77 14.27 -3.18
C GLY A 125 -5.95 15.14 -4.13
N THR A 126 -6.63 16.00 -4.91
CA THR A 126 -5.98 16.92 -5.85
C THR A 126 -6.47 18.36 -5.61
N PRO A 127 -6.13 18.95 -4.44
CA PRO A 127 -6.52 20.34 -4.16
C PRO A 127 -5.86 21.29 -5.18
N GLY A 128 -6.62 22.32 -5.62
CA GLY A 128 -6.15 23.28 -6.59
C GLY A 128 -6.21 22.86 -8.06
N PHE A 129 -6.58 21.62 -8.35
CA PHE A 129 -6.74 21.12 -9.71
C PHE A 129 -8.20 21.17 -10.13
N THR A 130 -8.55 22.10 -11.01
CA THR A 130 -9.88 22.15 -11.63
C THR A 130 -10.03 21.08 -12.72
N VAL A 131 -11.27 20.67 -13.05
CA VAL A 131 -11.55 19.75 -14.14
C VAL A 131 -10.86 20.18 -15.44
N ARG A 132 -11.02 21.45 -15.81
CA ARG A 132 -10.43 21.99 -17.03
C ARG A 132 -8.91 21.91 -17.03
N ARG A 133 -8.27 22.21 -15.91
CA ARG A 133 -6.82 22.08 -15.74
C ARG A 133 -6.36 20.64 -15.91
N ILE A 134 -7.00 19.69 -15.23
CA ILE A 134 -6.67 18.27 -15.31
C ILE A 134 -6.73 17.77 -16.76
N LEU A 135 -7.81 18.10 -17.47
CA LEU A 135 -7.99 17.67 -18.85
C LEU A 135 -7.01 18.36 -19.81
N ALA A 136 -6.74 19.66 -19.61
CA ALA A 136 -5.78 20.40 -20.41
C ALA A 136 -4.34 19.88 -20.22
N GLU A 137 -3.91 19.61 -18.99
CA GLU A 137 -2.58 19.06 -18.69
C GLU A 137 -2.43 17.62 -19.23
N ASP A 138 -3.51 16.83 -19.26
CA ASP A 138 -3.50 15.50 -19.88
C ASP A 138 -3.35 15.59 -21.41
N ALA A 139 -4.10 16.49 -22.04
CA ALA A 139 -3.97 16.77 -23.48
C ALA A 139 -2.56 17.27 -23.84
N LEU A 140 -2.01 18.19 -23.06
CA LEU A 140 -0.64 18.66 -23.21
C LEU A 140 0.39 17.53 -23.11
N SER A 141 0.24 16.67 -22.09
CA SER A 141 1.13 15.53 -21.87
C SER A 141 1.10 14.54 -23.04
N LYS A 142 -0.08 14.24 -23.58
CA LYS A 142 -0.24 13.38 -24.76
C LYS A 142 0.42 14.00 -25.98
N TRP A 143 0.14 15.27 -26.27
CA TRP A 143 0.72 15.99 -27.38
C TRP A 143 2.26 16.01 -27.31
N LEU A 144 2.83 16.32 -26.12
CA LEU A 144 4.28 16.30 -25.90
C LEU A 144 4.87 14.91 -26.11
N GLY A 145 4.19 13.86 -25.65
CA GLY A 145 4.59 12.46 -25.88
C GLY A 145 4.67 12.12 -27.36
N GLU A 146 3.67 12.50 -28.15
CA GLU A 146 3.64 12.32 -29.61
C GLU A 146 4.79 13.09 -30.29
N GLN A 147 5.03 14.34 -29.87
CA GLN A 147 6.16 15.12 -30.41
C GLN A 147 7.51 14.48 -30.11
N LEU A 148 7.69 13.95 -28.88
CA LEU A 148 8.92 13.27 -28.49
C LEU A 148 9.17 11.99 -29.30
N LEU A 149 8.11 11.21 -29.57
CA LEU A 149 8.19 9.99 -30.39
C LEU A 149 8.55 10.28 -31.85
N ALA A 150 8.18 11.45 -32.36
CA ALA A 150 8.49 11.88 -33.71
C ALA A 150 9.94 12.42 -33.92
N LEU A 151 10.72 12.54 -32.83
CA LEU A 151 12.11 12.99 -32.90
C LEU A 151 13.07 11.83 -33.11
N PRO A 152 14.23 12.10 -33.80
CA PRO A 152 15.30 11.11 -33.93
C PRO A 152 15.75 10.56 -32.57
N GLN A 153 15.98 9.24 -32.50
CA GLN A 153 16.36 8.59 -31.25
C GLN A 153 17.80 8.93 -30.79
N ASP A 154 18.65 9.32 -31.72
CA ASP A 154 20.05 9.70 -31.51
C ASP A 154 20.24 11.17 -31.09
N ALA A 155 19.16 11.96 -31.08
CA ALA A 155 19.22 13.35 -30.63
C ALA A 155 19.46 13.42 -29.09
N SER A 156 20.31 14.38 -28.70
CA SER A 156 20.60 14.56 -27.26
C SER A 156 19.33 14.91 -26.46
N PRO A 157 19.22 14.55 -25.16
CA PRO A 157 18.12 14.94 -24.30
C PRO A 157 17.84 16.45 -24.33
N ALA A 158 18.88 17.28 -24.31
CA ALA A 158 18.76 18.73 -24.34
C ALA A 158 18.18 19.23 -25.69
N ASP A 159 18.61 18.67 -26.81
CA ASP A 159 18.09 19.02 -28.14
C ASP A 159 16.63 18.57 -28.30
N ARG A 160 16.28 17.40 -27.77
CA ARG A 160 14.90 16.90 -27.78
C ARG A 160 13.98 17.84 -27.00
N LEU A 161 14.33 18.20 -25.75
CA LEU A 161 13.57 19.12 -24.94
C LEU A 161 13.42 20.48 -25.62
N LYS A 162 14.51 21.05 -26.14
CA LYS A 162 14.50 22.33 -26.87
C LYS A 162 13.57 22.26 -28.08
N THR A 163 13.67 21.22 -28.89
CA THR A 163 12.87 21.06 -30.11
C THR A 163 11.38 20.95 -29.78
N VAL A 164 11.02 20.17 -28.77
CA VAL A 164 9.61 20.02 -28.37
C VAL A 164 9.08 21.32 -27.79
N ARG A 165 9.88 22.06 -27.01
CA ARG A 165 9.52 23.35 -26.45
C ARG A 165 9.34 24.41 -27.57
N ASP A 166 10.20 24.44 -28.57
CA ASP A 166 10.06 25.33 -29.72
C ASP A 166 8.82 25.02 -30.56
N ARG A 167 8.45 23.74 -30.69
CA ARG A 167 7.18 23.33 -31.31
C ARG A 167 5.99 23.77 -30.49
N LEU A 168 6.01 23.56 -29.17
CA LEU A 168 4.95 23.96 -28.25
C LEU A 168 4.72 25.46 -28.26
N TRP A 169 5.80 26.26 -28.34
CA TRP A 169 5.70 27.72 -28.42
C TRP A 169 4.97 28.23 -29.67
N ARG A 170 5.04 27.46 -30.77
CA ARG A 170 4.34 27.77 -32.01
C ARG A 170 2.88 27.32 -32.04
N GLU A 171 2.53 26.39 -31.15
CA GLU A 171 1.18 25.86 -31.04
C GLU A 171 0.28 26.78 -30.20
N GLN A 172 -0.55 27.58 -30.88
CA GLN A 172 -1.37 28.62 -30.27
C GLN A 172 -2.30 28.11 -29.18
N SER A 173 -2.87 26.92 -29.38
CA SER A 173 -3.82 26.30 -28.46
C SER A 173 -3.18 25.84 -27.15
N LEU A 174 -1.85 25.67 -27.10
CA LEU A 174 -1.12 25.16 -25.94
C LEU A 174 -0.19 26.19 -25.29
N LYS A 175 -0.22 27.46 -25.71
CA LYS A 175 0.60 28.55 -25.13
C LYS A 175 0.38 28.76 -23.64
N TRP A 176 -0.82 28.45 -23.13
CA TRP A 176 -1.13 28.50 -21.70
C TRP A 176 -0.18 27.65 -20.85
N ALA A 177 0.49 26.65 -21.43
CA ALA A 177 1.44 25.82 -20.71
C ALA A 177 2.63 26.61 -20.13
N PHE A 178 2.96 27.76 -20.73
CA PHE A 178 4.04 28.66 -20.29
C PHE A 178 3.56 29.75 -19.32
N GLU A 179 2.26 29.85 -19.08
CA GLU A 179 1.73 30.84 -18.13
C GLU A 179 2.09 30.43 -16.70
N GLU A 180 2.42 31.41 -15.85
CA GLU A 180 2.67 31.15 -14.43
C GLU A 180 1.43 30.54 -13.77
N ASP A 181 1.62 29.44 -13.06
CA ASP A 181 0.58 28.86 -12.24
C ASP A 181 0.54 29.62 -10.89
N PRO A 182 -0.55 30.37 -10.60
CA PRO A 182 -0.67 31.11 -9.35
C PRO A 182 -0.64 30.21 -8.11
N MET A 183 -0.77 28.88 -8.26
CA MET A 183 -0.63 27.92 -7.17
C MET A 183 0.81 27.39 -6.97
N LEU A 184 1.70 27.60 -7.94
CA LEU A 184 3.12 27.30 -7.86
C LEU A 184 3.95 28.49 -7.33
N ALA A 185 3.34 29.67 -7.17
CA ALA A 185 3.98 30.76 -6.46
C ALA A 185 4.29 30.30 -5.04
N ASP A 186 5.55 30.13 -4.82
CA ASP A 186 6.29 29.63 -3.66
C ASP A 186 5.49 29.75 -2.34
N LYS A 187 4.91 28.64 -1.89
CA LYS A 187 4.85 28.41 -0.45
C LYS A 187 6.27 27.98 -0.10
N GLY A 188 7.11 29.00 0.16
CA GLY A 188 8.47 28.78 0.62
C GLY A 188 8.46 27.68 1.65
N SER A 189 9.48 26.83 1.66
CA SER A 189 9.66 25.82 2.68
C SER A 189 9.56 26.54 4.03
N MET A 190 8.40 26.36 4.71
CA MET A 190 8.23 26.89 6.06
C MET A 190 9.29 26.21 6.92
N SER A 191 10.00 26.95 7.72
CA SER A 191 10.92 26.38 8.71
C SER A 191 10.12 25.49 9.68
N ASP A 192 10.72 24.45 10.22
CA ASP A 192 10.06 23.56 11.20
C ASP A 192 9.47 24.32 12.39
N MET A 193 10.10 25.40 12.82
CA MET A 193 9.59 26.32 13.85
C MET A 193 8.35 27.07 13.40
N ASP A 194 8.25 27.46 12.13
CA ASP A 194 7.06 28.10 11.59
C ASP A 194 5.93 27.09 11.42
N THR A 195 6.22 25.85 11.05
CA THR A 195 5.26 24.74 11.00
C THR A 195 4.70 24.43 12.38
N VAL A 196 5.54 24.35 13.41
CA VAL A 196 5.11 24.15 14.81
C VAL A 196 4.27 25.33 15.28
N ARG A 197 4.71 26.55 15.01
CA ARG A 197 4.03 27.77 15.46
C ARG A 197 2.73 28.05 14.75
N GLU A 198 2.65 27.80 13.43
CA GLU A 198 1.48 28.13 12.62
C GLU A 198 0.49 26.95 12.47
N SER A 199 0.92 25.72 12.71
CA SER A 199 0.11 24.52 12.52
C SER A 199 -0.19 23.77 13.81
N ILE A 200 0.81 23.38 14.57
CA ILE A 200 0.64 22.53 15.77
C ILE A 200 0.11 23.36 16.95
N LEU A 201 0.61 24.56 17.17
CA LEU A 201 0.12 25.41 18.26
C LEU A 201 -1.36 25.83 18.12
N PRO A 202 -1.88 26.24 16.94
CA PRO A 202 -3.30 26.46 16.75
C PRO A 202 -4.14 25.21 16.96
N ALA A 203 -3.71 24.06 16.45
CA ALA A 203 -4.40 22.78 16.63
C ALA A 203 -4.46 22.35 18.10
N LEU A 204 -3.34 22.45 18.82
CA LEU A 204 -3.28 22.23 20.27
C LEU A 204 -4.14 23.23 21.03
N ARG A 205 -4.14 24.51 20.63
CA ARG A 205 -5.00 25.52 21.23
C ARG A 205 -6.47 25.19 21.04
N GLU A 206 -6.88 24.79 19.84
CA GLU A 206 -8.27 24.39 19.57
C GLU A 206 -8.68 23.12 20.32
N LEU A 207 -7.75 22.20 20.55
CA LEU A 207 -7.99 20.97 21.31
C LEU A 207 -8.02 21.24 22.82
N LEU A 208 -7.15 22.10 23.34
CA LEU A 208 -6.97 22.31 24.77
C LEU A 208 -7.84 23.44 25.33
N TRP A 209 -8.18 24.43 24.50
CA TRP A 209 -8.97 25.57 24.99
C TRP A 209 -10.32 25.17 25.64
N PRO A 210 -11.08 24.16 25.15
CA PRO A 210 -12.31 23.76 25.83
C PRO A 210 -12.05 23.21 27.24
N LEU A 211 -10.90 22.58 27.47
CA LEU A 211 -10.49 22.06 28.77
C LEU A 211 -10.04 23.16 29.75
N LEU A 212 -9.78 24.35 29.23
CA LEU A 212 -9.39 25.50 30.06
C LEU A 212 -10.57 26.39 30.44
N ILE A 213 -11.76 26.21 29.82
CA ILE A 213 -12.92 27.09 30.08
C ILE A 213 -13.39 26.98 31.53
N ALA A 214 -13.57 25.77 32.05
CA ALA A 214 -14.08 25.56 33.41
C ALA A 214 -13.06 26.03 34.48
N PRO A 215 -11.78 25.67 34.41
CA PRO A 215 -10.77 26.21 35.32
C PRO A 215 -10.58 27.72 35.21
N ALA A 216 -10.57 28.29 34.01
CA ALA A 216 -10.43 29.74 33.81
C ALA A 216 -11.65 30.52 34.31
N GLY A 217 -12.87 30.00 34.06
CA GLY A 217 -14.10 30.57 34.60
C GLY A 217 -14.15 30.52 36.13
N ALA A 218 -13.74 29.38 36.71
CA ALA A 218 -13.65 29.23 38.16
C ALA A 218 -12.55 30.15 38.78
N PHE A 219 -11.43 30.36 38.08
CA PHE A 219 -10.40 31.31 38.44
C PHE A 219 -10.97 32.74 38.46
N GLY A 220 -11.67 33.15 37.42
CA GLY A 220 -12.32 34.47 37.34
C GLY A 220 -13.30 34.72 38.47
N LEU A 221 -14.19 33.75 38.76
CA LEU A 221 -15.11 33.84 39.87
C LEU A 221 -14.39 33.86 41.22
N GLY A 222 -13.35 33.06 41.38
CA GLY A 222 -12.53 33.00 42.57
C GLY A 222 -11.78 34.31 42.89
N MET A 223 -11.46 35.11 41.89
CA MET A 223 -10.82 36.41 42.04
C MET A 223 -11.67 37.42 42.86
N LEU A 224 -13.00 37.22 42.90
CA LEU A 224 -13.90 38.00 43.76
C LEU A 224 -13.60 37.81 45.23
N GLY A 225 -13.03 36.69 45.66
CA GLY A 225 -12.61 36.35 46.99
C GLY A 225 -11.10 36.45 47.23
N GLY A 226 -10.34 36.90 46.22
CA GLY A 226 -8.89 37.05 46.27
C GLY A 226 -8.09 35.96 45.60
N PRO A 227 -6.77 36.14 45.39
CA PRO A 227 -5.93 35.26 44.58
C PRO A 227 -5.87 33.81 45.05
N LEU A 228 -5.90 33.56 46.36
CA LEU A 228 -5.87 32.20 46.93
C LEU A 228 -7.18 31.45 46.67
N SER A 229 -8.33 32.14 46.73
CA SER A 229 -9.63 31.55 46.42
C SER A 229 -9.78 31.32 44.92
N ALA A 230 -9.19 32.17 44.06
CA ALA A 230 -9.12 31.94 42.60
C ALA A 230 -8.33 30.67 42.25
N LEU A 231 -7.16 30.48 42.84
CA LEU A 231 -6.34 29.28 42.66
C LEU A 231 -7.06 28.01 43.18
N GLY A 232 -7.70 28.12 44.36
CA GLY A 232 -8.45 27.00 44.94
C GLY A 232 -9.63 26.55 44.09
N LEU A 233 -10.46 27.49 43.61
CA LEU A 233 -11.59 27.19 42.76
C LEU A 233 -11.18 26.68 41.37
N SER A 234 -10.15 27.26 40.79
CA SER A 234 -9.59 26.79 39.49
C SER A 234 -9.02 25.38 39.61
N SER A 235 -8.28 25.08 40.68
CA SER A 235 -7.76 23.73 40.94
C SER A 235 -8.89 22.70 41.14
N LEU A 236 -9.94 23.06 41.89
CA LEU A 236 -11.08 22.20 42.10
C LEU A 236 -11.83 21.93 40.80
N ALA A 237 -12.02 22.97 39.97
CA ALA A 237 -12.65 22.84 38.68
C ALA A 237 -11.81 21.92 37.75
N ALA A 238 -10.50 22.05 37.70
CA ALA A 238 -9.61 21.20 36.93
C ALA A 238 -9.65 19.74 37.44
N LEU A 239 -9.67 19.52 38.75
CA LEU A 239 -9.81 18.18 39.33
C LEU A 239 -11.17 17.54 39.01
N ALA A 240 -12.25 18.32 39.09
CA ALA A 240 -13.59 17.85 38.73
C ALA A 240 -13.69 17.48 37.25
N GLU A 241 -13.08 18.30 36.38
CA GLU A 241 -13.00 18.04 34.94
C GLU A 241 -12.15 16.79 34.63
N GLY A 242 -10.97 16.64 35.27
CA GLY A 242 -10.15 15.43 35.16
C GLY A 242 -10.90 14.18 35.64
N GLY A 243 -11.64 14.28 36.75
CA GLY A 243 -12.49 13.23 37.25
C GLY A 243 -13.63 12.83 36.29
N LEU A 244 -14.25 13.84 35.66
CA LEU A 244 -15.27 13.61 34.62
C LEU A 244 -14.69 12.93 33.38
N LEU A 245 -13.53 13.40 32.90
CA LEU A 245 -12.85 12.78 31.76
C LEU A 245 -12.45 11.33 32.06
N ALA A 246 -11.92 11.06 33.25
CA ALA A 246 -11.59 9.71 33.68
C ALA A 246 -12.81 8.79 33.76
N ALA A 247 -13.94 9.31 34.26
CA ALA A 247 -15.20 8.57 34.30
C ALA A 247 -15.75 8.30 32.90
N LEU A 248 -15.70 9.28 31.99
CA LEU A 248 -16.08 9.11 30.57
C LEU A 248 -15.18 8.10 29.87
N TYR A 249 -13.86 8.18 30.09
CA TYR A 249 -12.92 7.20 29.55
C TYR A 249 -13.19 5.79 30.06
N LYS A 250 -13.39 5.62 31.37
CA LYS A 250 -13.75 4.30 31.95
C LYS A 250 -15.05 3.75 31.37
N ARG A 251 -16.06 4.62 31.22
CA ARG A 251 -17.35 4.23 30.61
C ARG A 251 -17.16 3.85 29.14
N PHE A 252 -16.33 4.56 28.39
CA PHE A 252 -16.01 4.26 27.02
C PHE A 252 -15.28 2.91 26.91
N ARG A 253 -14.26 2.66 27.75
CA ARG A 253 -13.52 1.39 27.78
C ARG A 253 -14.44 0.20 28.11
N ASN A 254 -15.35 0.36 29.04
CA ASN A 254 -16.34 -0.66 29.35
C ASN A 254 -17.25 -0.94 28.14
N ALA A 255 -17.66 0.09 27.41
CA ALA A 255 -18.45 -0.08 26.19
C ALA A 255 -17.66 -0.79 25.08
N GLU A 256 -16.34 -0.48 24.90
CA GLU A 256 -15.49 -1.21 23.96
C GLU A 256 -15.34 -2.71 24.30
N HIS A 257 -15.18 -3.05 25.58
CA HIS A 257 -15.08 -4.46 26.00
C HIS A 257 -16.35 -5.27 25.70
N THR A 258 -17.51 -4.62 25.68
CA THR A 258 -18.80 -5.27 25.39
C THR A 258 -19.15 -5.26 23.91
N ASP A 259 -18.37 -4.60 23.07
CA ASP A 259 -18.59 -4.56 21.63
C ASP A 259 -18.49 -5.96 21.02
N LYS A 260 -19.44 -6.24 20.12
CA LYS A 260 -19.46 -7.48 19.35
C LYS A 260 -18.96 -7.21 17.94
N GLU A 261 -17.93 -7.95 17.55
CA GLU A 261 -17.50 -8.03 16.15
C GLU A 261 -18.41 -9.00 15.39
N ASP A 262 -18.59 -8.71 14.10
CA ASP A 262 -19.34 -9.59 13.22
C ASP A 262 -18.38 -10.25 12.23
N THR A 263 -18.24 -11.56 12.36
CA THR A 263 -17.33 -12.39 11.56
C THR A 263 -18.02 -13.10 10.40
N ALA A 264 -19.31 -12.85 10.17
CA ALA A 264 -20.04 -13.46 9.07
C ALA A 264 -19.45 -13.04 7.71
N LEU A 265 -19.46 -13.93 6.73
CA LEU A 265 -19.03 -13.63 5.37
C LEU A 265 -20.05 -12.70 4.68
N PRO A 266 -19.62 -11.91 3.67
CA PRO A 266 -20.53 -11.14 2.84
C PRO A 266 -21.53 -12.05 2.12
N ASP A 267 -22.73 -11.55 1.90
CA ASP A 267 -23.69 -12.19 1.01
C ASP A 267 -23.15 -12.27 -0.42
N ARG A 268 -23.28 -13.44 -1.06
CA ARG A 268 -22.66 -13.69 -2.38
C ARG A 268 -23.26 -12.85 -3.49
N ASP A 269 -24.58 -12.71 -3.48
CA ASP A 269 -25.29 -11.98 -4.54
C ASP A 269 -25.06 -10.48 -4.40
N ALA A 270 -25.07 -9.96 -3.16
CA ALA A 270 -24.72 -8.58 -2.86
C ALA A 270 -23.25 -8.28 -3.23
N LEU A 271 -22.32 -9.18 -2.95
CA LEU A 271 -20.93 -9.04 -3.33
C LEU A 271 -20.75 -9.02 -4.85
N ALA A 272 -21.40 -9.94 -5.57
CA ALA A 272 -21.37 -9.99 -7.03
C ALA A 272 -21.92 -8.69 -7.66
N GLU A 273 -22.99 -8.13 -7.10
CA GLU A 273 -23.51 -6.85 -7.58
C GLU A 273 -22.59 -5.67 -7.32
N CYS A 274 -21.89 -5.64 -6.17
CA CYS A 274 -20.87 -4.62 -5.89
C CYS A 274 -19.67 -4.72 -6.83
N THR A 275 -19.17 -5.95 -7.05
CA THR A 275 -17.94 -6.18 -7.84
C THR A 275 -18.17 -6.05 -9.35
N LYS A 276 -19.39 -6.20 -9.82
CA LYS A 276 -19.75 -6.10 -11.24
C LYS A 276 -19.29 -4.80 -11.91
N ARG A 277 -19.16 -3.72 -11.16
CA ARG A 277 -18.79 -2.39 -11.67
C ARG A 277 -17.41 -1.93 -11.21
N GLU A 278 -16.71 -2.75 -10.45
CA GLU A 278 -15.33 -2.48 -10.04
C GLU A 278 -14.36 -2.77 -11.19
N ASP A 279 -13.25 -2.07 -11.21
CA ASP A 279 -12.11 -2.28 -12.12
C ASP A 279 -12.40 -2.14 -13.63
N GLN A 280 -13.47 -1.44 -13.99
CA GLN A 280 -13.80 -1.14 -15.39
C GLN A 280 -12.98 0.02 -15.96
N THR A 281 -12.45 0.88 -15.09
CA THR A 281 -11.59 2.01 -15.44
C THR A 281 -10.44 2.12 -14.45
N ALA A 282 -9.52 3.09 -14.66
CA ALA A 282 -8.42 3.35 -13.72
C ALA A 282 -8.90 3.89 -12.37
N GLN A 283 -10.17 4.24 -12.25
CA GLN A 283 -10.80 4.75 -11.03
C GLN A 283 -11.97 3.88 -10.64
N ASN A 284 -12.22 3.83 -9.34
CA ASN A 284 -13.32 3.11 -8.73
C ASN A 284 -14.09 4.01 -7.77
N HIS A 285 -15.33 3.61 -7.49
CA HIS A 285 -16.19 4.25 -6.51
C HIS A 285 -16.61 3.25 -5.43
N LEU A 286 -16.54 3.69 -4.17
CA LEU A 286 -16.91 2.88 -3.01
C LEU A 286 -18.00 3.59 -2.20
N ILE A 287 -19.03 2.82 -1.86
CA ILE A 287 -20.08 3.22 -0.91
C ILE A 287 -20.06 2.24 0.26
N VAL A 288 -19.89 2.73 1.48
CA VAL A 288 -20.03 1.94 2.70
C VAL A 288 -21.12 2.55 3.56
N LEU A 289 -22.11 1.76 3.94
CA LEU A 289 -23.22 2.20 4.80
C LEU A 289 -23.25 1.35 6.07
N SER A 290 -23.08 1.97 7.23
CA SER A 290 -22.96 1.27 8.51
C SER A 290 -23.84 1.88 9.58
N ASP A 291 -24.47 1.03 10.37
CA ASP A 291 -25.23 1.44 11.54
C ASP A 291 -24.29 1.90 12.66
N LEU A 292 -24.55 3.07 13.22
CA LEU A 292 -23.84 3.56 14.40
C LEU A 292 -24.25 2.81 15.66
N LYS A 293 -23.31 2.63 16.57
CA LYS A 293 -23.58 2.14 17.92
C LYS A 293 -24.41 3.17 18.71
N PRO A 294 -25.36 2.75 19.52
CA PRO A 294 -26.24 3.67 20.24
C PRO A 294 -25.51 4.44 21.36
N GLY A 295 -26.04 5.63 21.65
CA GLY A 295 -25.65 6.43 22.81
C GLY A 295 -24.81 7.68 22.48
N ALA A 296 -24.97 8.71 23.32
CA ALA A 296 -24.30 10.00 23.15
C ALA A 296 -22.76 9.89 23.18
N LEU A 297 -22.23 8.96 23.97
CA LEU A 297 -20.78 8.74 24.08
C LEU A 297 -20.17 8.30 22.74
N ARG A 298 -20.85 7.41 22.00
CA ARG A 298 -20.40 6.97 20.68
C ARG A 298 -20.47 8.09 19.64
N LYS A 299 -21.49 8.94 19.70
CA LYS A 299 -21.57 10.14 18.85
C LYS A 299 -20.43 11.12 19.18
N LEU A 300 -20.11 11.31 20.45
CA LEU A 300 -19.01 12.16 20.87
C LEU A 300 -17.64 11.62 20.39
N THR A 301 -17.38 10.32 20.54
CA THR A 301 -16.13 9.70 20.10
C THR A 301 -15.99 9.71 18.59
N LEU A 302 -17.06 9.56 17.81
CA LEU A 302 -17.04 9.72 16.35
C LEU A 302 -16.67 11.16 15.96
N ARG A 303 -17.26 12.17 16.63
CA ARG A 303 -16.91 13.59 16.39
C ARG A 303 -15.45 13.87 16.72
N LEU A 304 -14.95 13.33 17.81
CA LEU A 304 -13.54 13.45 18.20
C LEU A 304 -12.63 12.83 17.11
N ALA A 305 -12.95 11.64 16.61
CA ALA A 305 -12.20 10.99 15.55
C ALA A 305 -12.17 11.85 14.27
N PHE A 306 -13.30 12.40 13.83
CA PHE A 306 -13.35 13.30 12.68
C PHE A 306 -12.54 14.57 12.88
N PHE A 307 -12.61 15.16 14.09
CA PHE A 307 -11.81 16.33 14.43
C PHE A 307 -10.32 16.03 14.31
N MET A 308 -9.85 14.92 14.90
CA MET A 308 -8.44 14.53 14.86
C MET A 308 -7.96 14.25 13.43
N ILE A 309 -8.74 13.54 12.62
CA ILE A 309 -8.40 13.28 11.21
C ILE A 309 -8.32 14.59 10.42
N ARG A 310 -9.24 15.53 10.65
CA ARG A 310 -9.21 16.84 10.01
C ARG A 310 -7.96 17.63 10.37
N GLN A 311 -7.59 17.66 11.66
CA GLN A 311 -6.39 18.35 12.09
C GLN A 311 -5.13 17.72 11.49
N ALA A 312 -5.07 16.39 11.47
CA ALA A 312 -3.96 15.68 10.82
C ALA A 312 -3.89 15.97 9.31
N ALA A 313 -5.03 16.01 8.62
CA ALA A 313 -5.08 16.31 7.18
C ALA A 313 -4.64 17.75 6.85
N ILE A 314 -4.87 18.71 7.75
CA ILE A 314 -4.50 20.11 7.55
C ILE A 314 -3.02 20.37 7.91
N HIS A 315 -2.52 19.75 8.99
CA HIS A 315 -1.28 20.16 9.63
C HIS A 315 -0.15 19.12 9.57
N VAL A 316 -0.48 17.84 9.37
CA VAL A 316 0.50 16.75 9.45
C VAL A 316 0.78 16.14 8.08
N PHE A 317 -0.26 16.00 7.25
CA PHE A 317 -0.11 15.32 5.97
C PHE A 317 0.20 16.30 4.84
N SER A 318 0.92 15.83 3.83
CA SER A 318 1.18 16.59 2.62
C SER A 318 -0.14 16.93 1.91
N PRO A 319 -0.27 18.12 1.30
CA PRO A 319 -1.48 18.49 0.58
C PRO A 319 -1.93 17.45 -0.45
N GLY A 320 -3.21 17.05 -0.38
CA GLY A 320 -3.76 16.03 -1.26
C GLY A 320 -3.37 14.59 -0.92
N LYS A 321 -2.81 14.35 0.27
CA LYS A 321 -2.57 13.01 0.80
C LYS A 321 -3.22 12.87 2.17
N LEU A 322 -3.87 11.73 2.42
CA LEU A 322 -4.42 11.37 3.72
C LEU A 322 -3.57 10.23 4.28
N ALA A 323 -2.82 10.49 5.33
CA ALA A 323 -1.86 9.54 5.89
C ALA A 323 -0.90 8.94 4.81
N ASP A 324 -0.37 9.78 3.93
CA ASP A 324 0.44 9.39 2.76
C ASP A 324 -0.25 8.47 1.73
N ILE A 325 -1.57 8.30 1.81
CA ILE A 325 -2.35 7.63 0.77
C ILE A 325 -2.53 8.60 -0.39
N GLY A 326 -1.93 8.25 -1.52
CA GLY A 326 -1.95 9.09 -2.73
C GLY A 326 -2.98 8.66 -3.78
N THR A 327 -3.75 7.60 -3.54
CA THR A 327 -4.71 7.01 -4.49
C THR A 327 -6.12 7.59 -4.40
N ILE A 328 -6.42 8.36 -3.35
CA ILE A 328 -7.73 8.95 -3.10
C ILE A 328 -7.93 10.18 -3.98
N HIS A 329 -8.93 10.18 -4.84
CA HIS A 329 -9.37 11.39 -5.55
C HIS A 329 -10.26 12.27 -4.68
N SER A 330 -11.27 11.68 -4.06
CA SER A 330 -12.11 12.34 -3.06
C SER A 330 -12.72 11.30 -2.13
N ALA A 331 -12.87 11.67 -0.86
CA ALA A 331 -13.55 10.83 0.12
C ALA A 331 -14.41 11.69 1.04
N ARG A 332 -15.51 11.14 1.51
CA ARG A 332 -16.38 11.85 2.45
C ARG A 332 -17.14 10.87 3.35
N TRP A 333 -17.28 11.27 4.61
CA TRP A 333 -18.18 10.64 5.57
C TRP A 333 -19.38 11.55 5.81
N LEU A 334 -20.54 10.95 5.97
CA LEU A 334 -21.79 11.64 6.22
C LEU A 334 -22.66 10.79 7.15
N VAL A 335 -23.10 11.36 8.26
CA VAL A 335 -24.21 10.79 9.03
C VAL A 335 -25.51 11.18 8.34
N LEU A 336 -26.25 10.19 7.85
CA LEU A 336 -27.49 10.44 7.12
C LEU A 336 -28.54 11.11 8.02
N PRO A 337 -29.12 12.25 7.59
CA PRO A 337 -30.06 13.02 8.39
C PRO A 337 -31.25 12.17 8.87
N GLY A 338 -31.63 12.32 10.15
CA GLY A 338 -32.73 11.59 10.76
C GLY A 338 -32.51 10.09 11.00
N THR A 339 -31.27 9.59 10.81
CA THR A 339 -30.92 8.19 11.05
C THR A 339 -29.73 8.04 12.00
N SER A 340 -29.41 6.79 12.33
CA SER A 340 -28.18 6.41 13.03
C SER A 340 -27.25 5.65 12.08
N GLN A 341 -27.11 6.12 10.82
CA GLN A 341 -26.28 5.48 9.81
C GLN A 341 -25.17 6.42 9.36
N LEU A 342 -23.98 5.87 9.24
CA LEU A 342 -22.80 6.52 8.68
C LEU A 342 -22.59 6.01 7.26
N ALA A 343 -22.68 6.91 6.29
CA ALA A 343 -22.32 6.67 4.92
C ALA A 343 -20.90 7.16 4.66
N PHE A 344 -20.15 6.40 3.87
CA PHE A 344 -18.84 6.76 3.37
C PHE A 344 -18.82 6.59 1.86
N PHE A 345 -18.40 7.63 1.17
CA PHE A 345 -18.23 7.64 -0.27
C PHE A 345 -16.77 7.92 -0.60
N SER A 346 -16.21 7.19 -1.54
CA SER A 346 -14.84 7.42 -1.98
C SER A 346 -14.66 7.17 -3.47
N ASN A 347 -13.98 8.12 -4.12
CA ASN A 347 -13.48 8.02 -5.48
C ASN A 347 -11.97 7.79 -5.40
N TYR A 348 -11.47 6.67 -5.92
CA TYR A 348 -10.09 6.26 -5.75
C TYR A 348 -9.53 5.61 -7.02
N GLY A 349 -8.20 5.62 -7.15
CA GLY A 349 -7.49 4.94 -8.22
C GLY A 349 -6.99 3.56 -7.79
N GLY A 350 -7.03 2.59 -8.71
CA GLY A 350 -6.60 1.22 -8.46
C GLY A 350 -7.70 0.29 -7.93
N SER A 351 -7.37 -0.96 -7.64
CA SER A 351 -8.33 -1.97 -7.18
C SER A 351 -8.84 -1.72 -5.76
N TRP A 352 -10.02 -2.26 -5.44
CA TRP A 352 -10.61 -2.18 -4.10
C TRP A 352 -9.68 -2.74 -3.01
N ASP A 353 -9.04 -3.88 -3.28
CA ASP A 353 -8.13 -4.51 -2.31
C ASP A 353 -6.90 -3.65 -2.03
N SER A 354 -6.29 -3.07 -3.07
CA SER A 354 -5.14 -2.17 -2.94
C SER A 354 -5.52 -0.89 -2.19
N TYR A 355 -6.70 -0.35 -2.48
CA TYR A 355 -7.19 0.85 -1.83
C TYR A 355 -7.41 0.66 -0.33
N LEU A 356 -8.09 -0.42 0.08
CA LEU A 356 -8.29 -0.70 1.51
C LEU A 356 -6.99 -1.05 2.23
N GLU A 357 -6.06 -1.71 1.55
CA GLU A 357 -4.75 -2.01 2.14
C GLU A 357 -3.93 -0.74 2.42
N ASP A 358 -3.94 0.24 1.51
CA ASP A 358 -3.31 1.54 1.78
C ASP A 358 -3.86 2.16 3.08
N PHE A 359 -5.16 2.05 3.35
CA PHE A 359 -5.75 2.52 4.61
C PHE A 359 -5.33 1.69 5.82
N ILE A 360 -5.33 0.36 5.69
CA ILE A 360 -4.95 -0.55 6.78
C ILE A 360 -3.50 -0.29 7.20
N ILE A 361 -2.62 -0.05 6.23
CA ILE A 361 -1.20 0.15 6.48
C ILE A 361 -0.90 1.56 7.02
N LYS A 362 -1.50 2.59 6.41
CA LYS A 362 -1.07 3.99 6.62
C LYS A 362 -2.02 4.81 7.50
N ALA A 363 -3.26 4.38 7.67
CA ALA A 363 -4.30 5.16 8.33
C ALA A 363 -5.17 4.33 9.28
N HIS A 364 -4.66 3.19 9.77
CA HIS A 364 -5.45 2.27 10.61
C HIS A 364 -5.99 2.91 11.88
N GLU A 365 -5.25 3.83 12.52
CA GLU A 365 -5.74 4.57 13.68
C GLU A 365 -6.94 5.45 13.32
N GLY A 366 -6.84 6.20 12.22
CA GLY A 366 -7.93 7.03 11.71
C GLY A 366 -9.16 6.22 11.35
N LEU A 367 -8.98 5.12 10.61
CA LEU A 367 -10.05 4.18 10.29
C LEU A 367 -10.69 3.59 11.54
N THR A 368 -9.88 3.09 12.46
CA THR A 368 -10.37 2.50 13.70
C THR A 368 -11.11 3.54 14.53
N GLY A 369 -10.60 4.77 14.61
CA GLY A 369 -11.26 5.87 15.32
C GLY A 369 -12.66 6.18 14.80
N VAL A 370 -12.88 6.13 13.50
CA VAL A 370 -14.22 6.34 12.91
C VAL A 370 -15.08 5.10 13.01
N TRP A 371 -14.62 3.98 12.46
CA TRP A 371 -15.43 2.80 12.24
C TRP A 371 -15.68 1.96 13.49
N SER A 372 -14.84 2.09 14.55
CA SER A 372 -15.11 1.47 15.85
C SER A 372 -16.40 1.95 16.50
N ASN A 373 -16.96 3.07 16.03
CA ASN A 373 -18.27 3.57 16.48
C ASN A 373 -19.46 2.95 15.71
N THR A 374 -19.20 2.03 14.76
CA THR A 374 -20.23 1.32 14.01
C THR A 374 -20.41 -0.12 14.50
N LYS A 375 -21.58 -0.70 14.20
CA LYS A 375 -21.89 -2.08 14.60
C LYS A 375 -21.10 -3.10 13.79
N GLY A 376 -20.68 -4.19 14.44
CA GLY A 376 -20.02 -5.32 13.81
C GLY A 376 -18.57 -5.09 13.38
N TYR A 377 -18.02 -3.92 13.63
CA TYR A 377 -16.61 -3.59 13.34
C TYR A 377 -15.66 -4.47 14.16
N PRO A 378 -14.48 -4.85 13.65
CA PRO A 378 -13.46 -5.57 14.41
C PRO A 378 -13.14 -4.89 15.73
N LYS A 379 -12.85 -5.66 16.78
CA LYS A 379 -12.59 -5.10 18.13
C LYS A 379 -11.47 -4.08 18.10
N ALA A 380 -11.78 -2.91 18.64
CA ALA A 380 -10.84 -1.81 18.84
C ALA A 380 -10.39 -1.69 20.29
N LYS A 381 -9.30 -1.00 20.53
CA LYS A 381 -8.73 -0.70 21.83
C LYS A 381 -8.40 0.78 21.92
N ASN A 382 -8.89 1.45 22.95
CA ASN A 382 -8.69 2.89 23.19
C ASN A 382 -9.06 3.76 21.97
N LEU A 383 -10.16 3.43 21.29
CA LEU A 383 -10.69 4.09 20.10
C LEU A 383 -9.84 3.92 18.82
N PHE A 384 -8.54 3.92 18.89
CA PHE A 384 -7.63 4.05 17.72
C PHE A 384 -6.78 2.82 17.43
N TYR A 385 -6.65 1.88 18.37
CA TYR A 385 -5.77 0.73 18.24
C TYR A 385 -6.55 -0.54 17.91
N ASP A 386 -5.87 -1.53 17.41
CA ASP A 386 -6.40 -2.82 16.93
C ASP A 386 -7.37 -2.61 15.74
N GLY A 387 -8.58 -3.09 15.75
CA GLY A 387 -9.60 -2.83 14.74
C GLY A 387 -9.14 -3.08 13.30
N ALA A 388 -8.79 -2.03 12.57
CA ALA A 388 -8.36 -2.11 11.19
C ALA A 388 -7.03 -2.86 10.99
N THR A 389 -6.19 -3.00 12.02
CA THR A 389 -4.95 -3.79 11.91
C THR A 389 -5.22 -5.27 11.66
N ASN A 390 -6.40 -5.77 12.02
CA ASN A 390 -6.88 -7.06 11.54
C ASN A 390 -7.45 -6.93 10.13
N GLY A 391 -6.57 -6.78 9.14
CA GLY A 391 -6.93 -6.43 7.77
C GLY A 391 -7.93 -7.38 7.12
N SER A 392 -7.83 -8.68 7.37
CA SER A 392 -8.78 -9.67 6.83
C SER A 392 -10.20 -9.47 7.38
N GLN A 393 -10.35 -9.30 8.69
CA GLN A 393 -11.68 -9.04 9.29
C GLN A 393 -12.21 -7.65 8.90
N PHE A 394 -11.34 -6.65 8.82
CA PHE A 394 -11.72 -5.32 8.37
C PHE A 394 -12.24 -5.34 6.92
N LYS A 395 -11.53 -5.99 6.00
CA LYS A 395 -11.96 -6.14 4.60
C LYS A 395 -13.28 -6.90 4.49
N THR A 396 -13.45 -8.00 5.25
CA THR A 396 -14.70 -8.76 5.31
C THR A 396 -15.84 -7.88 5.82
N TRP A 397 -15.62 -7.11 6.89
CA TRP A 397 -16.59 -6.15 7.41
C TRP A 397 -16.92 -5.08 6.36
N ALA A 398 -15.92 -4.48 5.71
CA ALA A 398 -16.11 -3.45 4.69
C ALA A 398 -16.96 -3.93 3.51
N ARG A 399 -16.69 -5.14 2.99
CA ARG A 399 -17.49 -5.77 1.93
C ARG A 399 -18.95 -6.00 2.33
N ARG A 400 -19.19 -6.34 3.58
CA ARG A 400 -20.57 -6.52 4.08
C ARG A 400 -21.34 -5.22 4.23
N GLN A 401 -20.65 -4.11 4.47
CA GLN A 401 -21.27 -2.78 4.57
C GLN A 401 -21.33 -2.08 3.21
N GLN A 402 -20.69 -2.63 2.19
CA GLN A 402 -20.63 -2.04 0.86
C GLN A 402 -22.01 -2.06 0.20
N GLN A 403 -22.32 -0.96 -0.48
CA GLN A 403 -23.53 -0.81 -1.31
C GLN A 403 -23.13 -0.75 -2.78
N PRO A 404 -23.95 -1.30 -3.70
CA PRO A 404 -23.69 -1.21 -5.14
C PRO A 404 -23.71 0.24 -5.63
N THR A 405 -22.71 0.60 -6.45
CA THR A 405 -22.70 1.87 -7.17
C THR A 405 -23.54 1.74 -8.43
N ARG A 406 -24.72 2.40 -8.48
CA ARG A 406 -25.62 2.30 -9.63
C ARG A 406 -25.38 3.38 -10.67
N PHE A 407 -25.21 4.63 -10.24
CA PHE A 407 -24.80 5.71 -11.11
C PHE A 407 -23.55 6.38 -10.54
N TRP A 408 -22.54 6.50 -11.40
CA TRP A 408 -21.31 7.21 -11.06
C TRP A 408 -20.67 7.80 -12.32
N TYR A 409 -20.32 9.08 -12.25
CA TYR A 409 -19.62 9.83 -13.28
C TYR A 409 -18.27 10.33 -12.77
N SER A 410 -17.27 10.26 -13.62
CA SER A 410 -15.98 10.94 -13.46
C SER A 410 -15.64 11.69 -14.74
N ALA A 411 -15.24 12.97 -14.62
CA ALA A 411 -14.81 13.79 -15.76
C ALA A 411 -13.52 13.25 -16.42
N TYR A 412 -12.75 12.45 -15.72
CA TYR A 412 -11.46 11.92 -16.18
C TYR A 412 -11.21 10.48 -15.71
N PRO A 413 -12.06 9.50 -16.08
CA PRO A 413 -12.06 8.15 -15.50
C PRO A 413 -10.77 7.35 -15.78
N LYS A 414 -9.96 7.77 -16.74
CA LYS A 414 -8.68 7.14 -17.11
C LYS A 414 -7.47 7.72 -16.37
N LEU A 415 -7.65 8.75 -15.52
CA LEU A 415 -6.56 9.43 -14.84
C LEU A 415 -6.54 9.09 -13.35
N THR A 416 -5.45 8.49 -12.90
CA THR A 416 -5.16 8.36 -11.47
C THR A 416 -4.67 9.69 -10.90
N THR A 417 -4.74 9.86 -9.59
CA THR A 417 -4.13 11.03 -8.89
C THR A 417 -2.65 11.17 -9.19
N GLY A 418 -1.94 10.03 -9.28
CA GLY A 418 -0.54 10.01 -9.67
C GLY A 418 -0.32 10.56 -11.09
N ARG A 419 -1.21 10.18 -12.05
CA ARG A 419 -1.12 10.70 -13.42
C ARG A 419 -1.43 12.19 -13.47
N ILE A 420 -2.43 12.67 -12.74
CA ILE A 420 -2.75 14.11 -12.64
C ILE A 420 -1.54 14.89 -12.15
N ARG A 421 -0.89 14.45 -11.08
CA ARG A 421 0.34 15.09 -10.56
C ARG A 421 1.51 15.00 -11.55
N SER A 422 1.67 13.87 -12.24
CA SER A 422 2.71 13.70 -13.27
C SER A 422 2.49 14.65 -14.44
N ASN A 423 1.24 14.84 -14.90
CA ASN A 423 0.92 15.79 -15.96
C ASN A 423 1.23 17.24 -15.55
N ALA A 424 0.94 17.60 -14.29
CA ALA A 424 1.32 18.91 -13.75
C ALA A 424 2.85 19.08 -13.68
N ALA A 425 3.59 18.05 -13.26
CA ALA A 425 5.05 18.06 -13.27
C ALA A 425 5.63 18.20 -14.68
N ILE A 426 5.03 17.55 -15.69
CA ILE A 426 5.37 17.71 -17.10
C ILE A 426 5.19 19.16 -17.55
N ARG A 427 4.01 19.76 -17.23
CA ARG A 427 3.77 21.16 -17.53
C ARG A 427 4.79 22.07 -16.87
N GLN A 428 5.07 21.90 -15.61
CA GLN A 428 6.08 22.66 -14.87
C GLN A 428 7.45 22.55 -15.52
N ALA A 429 7.91 21.32 -15.79
CA ALA A 429 9.22 21.08 -16.38
C ALA A 429 9.39 21.67 -17.79
N ILE A 430 8.31 21.71 -18.61
CA ILE A 430 8.35 22.34 -19.92
C ILE A 430 8.30 23.88 -19.84
N ALA A 431 7.67 24.44 -18.81
CA ALA A 431 7.53 25.86 -18.59
C ALA A 431 8.81 26.52 -18.03
N GLU A 432 9.64 25.78 -17.30
CA GLU A 432 10.83 26.32 -16.65
C GLU A 432 11.78 27.04 -17.65
N PRO A 433 12.28 28.25 -17.32
CA PRO A 433 13.22 28.98 -18.18
C PRO A 433 14.55 28.25 -18.35
N GLN A 434 15.03 28.07 -19.56
CA GLN A 434 16.25 27.33 -19.87
C GLN A 434 17.53 28.18 -19.85
N HIS A 435 17.69 29.11 -18.92
CA HIS A 435 18.94 29.84 -18.74
C HIS A 435 19.96 29.10 -17.84
N LEU A 436 20.01 27.78 -17.99
CA LEU A 436 20.88 26.92 -17.20
C LEU A 436 22.26 26.75 -17.87
N GLN A 437 23.28 26.58 -17.06
CA GLN A 437 24.58 26.13 -17.55
C GLN A 437 24.45 24.76 -18.24
N PRO A 438 25.29 24.42 -19.23
CA PRO A 438 25.12 23.22 -20.07
C PRO A 438 24.83 21.91 -19.30
N GLY A 439 25.53 21.66 -18.22
CA GLY A 439 25.31 20.45 -17.40
C GLY A 439 24.00 20.44 -16.61
N ALA A 440 23.46 21.59 -16.23
CA ALA A 440 22.17 21.71 -15.58
C ALA A 440 21.03 21.60 -16.60
N ALA A 441 21.20 22.15 -17.81
CA ALA A 441 20.26 22.02 -18.90
C ALA A 441 20.10 20.55 -19.34
N GLN A 442 21.22 19.82 -19.44
CA GLN A 442 21.18 18.39 -19.74
C GLN A 442 20.38 17.61 -18.68
N ARG A 443 20.64 17.83 -17.38
CA ARG A 443 19.90 17.17 -16.29
C ARG A 443 18.41 17.51 -16.29
N ALA A 444 18.06 18.78 -16.57
CA ALA A 444 16.66 19.19 -16.67
C ALA A 444 15.94 18.48 -17.82
N ALA A 445 16.59 18.34 -18.97
CA ALA A 445 16.07 17.62 -20.11
C ALA A 445 15.91 16.12 -19.83
N GLU A 446 16.87 15.50 -19.17
CA GLU A 446 16.84 14.12 -18.75
C GLU A 446 15.69 13.85 -17.75
N ASN A 447 15.51 14.73 -16.77
CA ASN A 447 14.39 14.67 -15.83
C ASN A 447 13.03 14.83 -16.52
N PHE A 448 12.94 15.76 -17.49
CA PHE A 448 11.72 15.93 -18.29
C PHE A 448 11.40 14.67 -19.10
N LEU A 449 12.37 14.09 -19.80
CA LEU A 449 12.17 12.87 -20.58
C LEU A 449 11.77 11.67 -19.70
N ALA A 450 12.28 11.64 -18.48
CA ALA A 450 11.92 10.60 -17.51
C ALA A 450 10.43 10.60 -17.12
N LEU A 451 9.75 11.75 -17.21
CA LEU A 451 8.30 11.85 -16.99
C LEU A 451 7.50 11.18 -18.13
N PHE A 452 8.13 10.90 -19.28
CA PHE A 452 7.56 10.19 -20.42
C PHE A 452 8.05 8.74 -20.52
N GLY A 453 8.61 8.18 -19.43
CA GLY A 453 9.06 6.79 -19.40
C GLY A 453 10.38 6.54 -20.12
N ALA A 454 11.07 7.59 -20.59
CA ALA A 454 12.49 7.44 -20.89
C ALA A 454 13.16 6.89 -19.62
N PRO A 455 14.13 5.96 -19.73
CA PRO A 455 14.93 5.68 -18.57
C PRO A 455 15.38 7.05 -18.06
N ARG A 456 15.07 7.34 -16.80
CA ARG A 456 15.80 8.42 -16.14
C ARG A 456 17.23 8.03 -16.43
N PRO A 457 18.02 8.91 -17.06
CA PRO A 457 19.43 8.62 -17.19
C PRO A 457 19.79 8.12 -15.83
N ALA A 458 20.62 7.08 -15.75
CA ALA A 458 21.25 6.76 -14.50
C ALA A 458 21.69 8.11 -13.99
N ALA A 459 20.74 8.74 -13.30
CA ALA A 459 20.88 10.14 -13.01
C ALA A 459 22.23 10.17 -12.40
N ALA A 460 22.93 11.16 -12.59
CA ALA A 460 24.10 11.43 -11.83
C ALA A 460 23.86 11.41 -10.29
N SER A 461 22.70 11.02 -9.78
CA SER A 461 22.54 10.14 -8.64
C SER A 461 22.84 8.73 -9.12
N SER A 462 24.08 8.48 -9.52
CA SER A 462 24.62 7.15 -9.43
C SER A 462 24.27 6.68 -8.02
N LEU A 463 23.37 5.66 -7.91
CA LEU A 463 23.29 4.86 -6.71
C LEU A 463 24.75 4.58 -6.34
N ASP A 464 25.21 5.12 -5.20
CA ASP A 464 26.57 4.80 -4.76
C ASP A 464 26.53 3.33 -4.32
N THR A 465 26.68 2.46 -5.32
CA THR A 465 26.51 1.02 -5.14
C THR A 465 27.43 0.48 -4.04
N GLU A 466 28.57 1.13 -3.81
CA GLU A 466 29.52 0.74 -2.78
C GLU A 466 29.01 0.94 -1.34
N ARG A 467 27.89 1.65 -1.17
CA ARG A 467 27.23 1.81 0.16
C ARG A 467 26.13 0.81 0.40
N LEU A 468 25.63 0.17 -0.68
CA LEU A 468 24.49 -0.74 -0.60
C LEU A 468 24.93 -2.14 -0.20
N PRO A 469 24.15 -2.85 0.63
CA PRO A 469 24.42 -4.26 0.94
C PRO A 469 24.47 -5.11 -0.33
N ALA A 470 25.43 -6.02 -0.42
CA ALA A 470 25.67 -6.81 -1.64
C ALA A 470 24.44 -7.63 -2.10
N LEU A 471 23.58 -8.06 -1.18
CA LEU A 471 22.36 -8.82 -1.51
C LEU A 471 21.31 -8.03 -2.29
N VAL A 472 21.37 -6.69 -2.28
CA VAL A 472 20.46 -5.82 -3.05
C VAL A 472 20.63 -6.01 -4.56
N PHE A 473 21.76 -6.54 -4.99
CA PHE A 473 22.05 -6.81 -6.40
C PHE A 473 21.65 -8.21 -6.86
N GLY A 474 21.02 -9.02 -6.00
CA GLY A 474 20.37 -10.28 -6.35
C GLY A 474 21.16 -11.54 -6.02
N GLY A 475 20.77 -12.65 -6.63
CA GLY A 475 20.97 -14.01 -6.15
C GLY A 475 22.34 -14.65 -6.28
N LEU A 476 23.45 -13.96 -6.25
CA LEU A 476 24.81 -14.50 -6.11
C LEU A 476 25.08 -15.82 -6.89
N PRO A 477 25.01 -15.86 -8.23
CA PRO A 477 25.03 -17.10 -9.01
C PRO A 477 26.36 -17.87 -8.93
N ARG A 478 27.44 -17.19 -8.56
CA ARG A 478 28.80 -17.79 -8.42
C ARG A 478 29.06 -18.35 -7.03
N SER A 479 28.26 -17.95 -6.04
CA SER A 479 28.37 -18.47 -4.66
C SER A 479 27.51 -19.73 -4.53
N LYS A 480 28.14 -20.88 -4.80
CA LYS A 480 27.44 -22.17 -4.87
C LYS A 480 27.02 -22.69 -3.50
N HIS A 481 27.82 -22.44 -2.47
CA HIS A 481 27.60 -22.86 -1.09
C HIS A 481 27.15 -21.69 -0.23
N GLY A 482 26.42 -21.95 0.83
CA GLY A 482 26.02 -20.95 1.79
C GLY A 482 25.35 -21.52 3.02
N LYS A 483 25.21 -20.68 4.03
CA LYS A 483 24.48 -20.96 5.27
C LYS A 483 23.94 -19.70 5.90
N ALA A 484 22.90 -19.85 6.70
CA ALA A 484 22.40 -18.84 7.60
C ALA A 484 22.75 -19.19 9.04
N LEU A 485 23.36 -18.27 9.77
CA LEU A 485 23.58 -18.35 11.20
C LEU A 485 22.59 -17.41 11.91
N LEU A 486 21.69 -17.95 12.68
CA LEU A 486 20.82 -17.17 13.56
C LEU A 486 21.60 -16.87 14.84
N LEU A 487 21.68 -15.59 15.19
CA LEU A 487 22.54 -15.12 16.27
C LEU A 487 21.71 -14.63 17.45
N ARG A 488 22.18 -14.94 18.66
CA ARG A 488 21.63 -14.48 19.93
C ARG A 488 22.73 -13.94 20.81
N PHE A 489 22.63 -12.69 21.17
CA PHE A 489 23.59 -12.05 22.07
C PHE A 489 23.09 -12.09 23.52
N ARG A 490 24.03 -12.32 24.47
CA ARG A 490 23.72 -12.30 25.90
C ARG A 490 23.27 -10.89 26.32
N ASP A 491 24.02 -9.87 25.91
CA ASP A 491 23.83 -8.46 26.27
C ASP A 491 24.26 -7.53 25.13
N GLY A 492 24.08 -6.22 25.35
CA GLY A 492 24.38 -5.21 24.34
C GLY A 492 25.88 -5.02 24.09
N GLU A 493 26.73 -5.25 25.10
CA GLU A 493 28.19 -5.17 24.95
C GLU A 493 28.68 -6.25 23.98
N GLN A 494 28.19 -7.48 24.15
CA GLN A 494 28.50 -8.60 23.26
C GLN A 494 28.03 -8.32 21.83
N ALA A 495 26.81 -7.75 21.66
CA ALA A 495 26.27 -7.42 20.34
C ALA A 495 27.13 -6.34 19.62
N ARG A 496 27.51 -5.29 20.34
CA ARG A 496 28.38 -4.22 19.80
C ARG A 496 29.78 -4.70 19.48
N SER A 497 30.39 -5.47 20.38
CA SER A 497 31.73 -6.04 20.19
C SER A 497 31.79 -6.98 19.00
N PHE A 498 30.76 -7.83 18.83
CA PHE A 498 30.60 -8.70 17.65
C PHE A 498 30.50 -7.83 16.38
N THR A 499 29.62 -6.84 16.35
CA THR A 499 29.42 -5.97 15.20
C THR A 499 30.71 -5.26 14.79
N ALA A 500 31.43 -4.69 15.75
CA ALA A 500 32.71 -4.02 15.49
C ALA A 500 33.79 -4.98 14.92
N ARG A 501 33.80 -6.22 15.37
CA ARG A 501 34.75 -7.22 14.87
C ARG A 501 34.48 -7.62 13.42
N VAL A 502 33.19 -7.78 13.07
CA VAL A 502 32.80 -8.32 11.76
C VAL A 502 32.52 -7.27 10.70
N GLU A 503 32.42 -5.98 11.08
CA GLU A 503 32.04 -4.88 10.16
C GLU A 503 32.86 -4.91 8.86
N ARG A 504 34.19 -5.05 8.96
CA ARG A 504 35.11 -5.07 7.80
C ARG A 504 34.88 -6.26 6.84
N HIS A 505 34.22 -7.32 7.28
CA HIS A 505 33.96 -8.52 6.47
C HIS A 505 32.60 -8.44 5.75
N VAL A 506 31.70 -7.53 6.16
CA VAL A 506 30.39 -7.38 5.52
C VAL A 506 30.56 -6.87 4.10
N SER A 507 29.88 -7.52 3.18
CA SER A 507 29.99 -7.24 1.75
C SER A 507 29.01 -6.16 1.31
N PHE A 508 29.55 -5.13 0.67
CA PHE A 508 28.82 -4.04 0.03
C PHE A 508 29.19 -3.94 -1.45
N GLY A 509 28.31 -3.31 -2.22
CA GLY A 509 28.56 -3.03 -3.64
C GLY A 509 28.20 -4.17 -4.56
N GLU A 510 28.11 -3.84 -5.85
CA GLU A 510 27.87 -4.77 -6.93
C GLU A 510 29.18 -5.37 -7.42
N HIS A 511 29.37 -6.66 -7.17
CA HIS A 511 30.54 -7.38 -7.64
C HIS A 511 30.12 -8.70 -8.30
N ALA A 512 29.84 -8.65 -9.61
CA ALA A 512 29.41 -9.82 -10.39
C ALA A 512 30.44 -10.98 -10.36
N SER A 513 31.71 -10.70 -10.07
CA SER A 513 32.81 -11.69 -9.95
C SER A 513 32.96 -12.25 -8.53
N ARG A 514 32.31 -11.67 -7.53
CA ARG A 514 32.51 -12.05 -6.13
C ARG A 514 31.89 -13.42 -5.86
N THR A 515 32.68 -14.31 -5.27
CA THR A 515 32.20 -15.63 -4.81
C THR A 515 31.92 -15.66 -3.34
N ARG A 516 32.75 -14.95 -2.55
CA ARG A 516 32.67 -14.86 -1.09
C ARG A 516 31.87 -13.63 -0.68
N VAL A 517 30.70 -13.85 -0.04
CA VAL A 517 29.80 -12.79 0.42
C VAL A 517 29.38 -13.05 1.85
N PHE A 518 29.48 -12.02 2.67
CA PHE A 518 28.97 -12.01 4.04
C PHE A 518 27.95 -10.85 4.18
N ALA A 519 26.72 -11.18 4.56
CA ALA A 519 25.69 -10.21 4.87
C ALA A 519 25.25 -10.34 6.33
N LEU A 520 25.00 -9.21 6.97
CA LEU A 520 24.59 -9.11 8.37
C LEU A 520 23.34 -8.24 8.47
N ALA A 521 22.33 -8.73 9.19
CA ALA A 521 21.12 -7.97 9.45
C ALA A 521 20.65 -8.20 10.90
N PHE A 522 19.98 -7.20 11.49
CA PHE A 522 19.59 -7.16 12.89
C PHE A 522 18.08 -7.13 13.04
N SER A 523 17.51 -7.88 13.99
CA SER A 523 16.11 -7.70 14.41
C SER A 523 15.96 -6.41 15.24
N ALA A 524 14.72 -5.95 15.42
CA ALA A 524 14.43 -4.83 16.32
C ALA A 524 14.97 -5.08 17.73
N ARG A 525 14.81 -6.29 18.22
CA ARG A 525 15.38 -6.74 19.52
C ARG A 525 16.90 -6.63 19.55
N GLY A 526 17.59 -7.05 18.48
CA GLY A 526 19.05 -6.96 18.40
C GLY A 526 19.54 -5.53 18.43
N LEU A 527 18.87 -4.62 17.69
CA LEU A 527 19.19 -3.19 17.72
C LEU A 527 18.91 -2.56 19.10
N SER A 528 17.78 -2.89 19.73
CA SER A 528 17.47 -2.42 21.09
C SER A 528 18.49 -2.87 22.12
N LYS A 529 18.98 -4.13 22.03
CA LYS A 529 20.08 -4.61 22.87
C LYS A 529 21.37 -3.80 22.70
N MET A 530 21.64 -3.31 21.48
CA MET A 530 22.79 -2.46 21.22
C MET A 530 22.62 -1.03 21.77
N GLY A 531 21.48 -0.70 22.40
CA GLY A 531 21.17 0.60 22.96
C GLY A 531 20.63 1.58 21.89
N LEU A 532 19.97 1.10 20.84
CA LEU A 532 19.32 1.97 19.86
C LEU A 532 17.84 2.10 20.18
N ASP A 533 17.33 3.32 20.10
CA ASP A 533 15.89 3.54 20.07
C ASP A 533 15.33 3.10 18.71
N VAL A 534 14.49 2.07 18.75
CA VAL A 534 13.83 1.53 17.56
C VAL A 534 12.47 2.18 17.28
N SER A 535 12.07 3.19 18.06
CA SER A 535 10.75 3.85 17.92
C SER A 535 10.57 4.52 16.55
N THR A 536 11.63 4.95 15.90
CA THR A 536 11.64 5.56 14.58
C THR A 536 11.57 4.54 13.43
N PHE A 537 11.71 3.24 13.74
CA PHE A 537 11.53 2.18 12.76
C PHE A 537 10.04 1.88 12.51
N PRO A 538 9.69 1.37 11.30
CA PRO A 538 8.32 0.97 10.99
C PRO A 538 7.73 -0.01 12.01
N ILE A 539 6.43 0.08 12.25
CA ILE A 539 5.71 -0.76 13.23
C ILE A 539 5.91 -2.24 12.94
N ALA A 540 5.80 -2.66 11.67
CA ALA A 540 6.01 -4.06 11.30
C ALA A 540 7.38 -4.60 11.75
N PHE A 541 8.44 -3.83 11.55
CA PHE A 541 9.77 -4.22 11.98
C PHE A 541 9.89 -4.31 13.50
N ARG A 542 9.27 -3.38 14.24
CA ARG A 542 9.31 -3.35 15.71
C ARG A 542 8.54 -4.50 16.35
N GLU A 543 7.39 -4.86 15.76
CA GLU A 543 6.55 -5.96 16.23
C GLU A 543 7.11 -7.32 15.87
N ASP A 544 7.92 -7.41 14.81
CA ASP A 544 8.42 -8.64 14.22
C ASP A 544 7.30 -9.58 13.70
N SER A 545 7.68 -10.59 12.95
CA SER A 545 6.76 -11.54 12.31
C SER A 545 5.91 -12.34 13.29
N ALA A 546 6.40 -12.58 14.52
CA ALA A 546 5.68 -13.34 15.54
C ALA A 546 4.38 -12.64 15.98
N LEU A 547 4.43 -11.34 16.32
CA LEU A 547 3.24 -10.58 16.67
C LEU A 547 2.29 -10.38 15.50
N ARG A 548 2.80 -10.50 14.28
CA ARG A 548 2.04 -10.35 13.05
C ARG A 548 1.60 -11.67 12.42
N ALA A 549 1.89 -12.81 13.07
CA ALA A 549 1.61 -14.15 12.57
C ALA A 549 0.15 -14.33 12.14
N ARG A 550 -0.81 -13.82 12.92
CA ARG A 550 -2.24 -13.87 12.58
C ARG A 550 -2.54 -13.13 11.28
N LYS A 551 -1.90 -11.99 11.03
CA LYS A 551 -2.02 -11.20 9.80
C LYS A 551 -1.45 -11.97 8.60
N LEU A 552 -0.35 -12.70 8.81
CA LEU A 552 0.32 -13.48 7.78
C LEU A 552 -0.35 -14.84 7.49
N GLY A 553 -1.28 -15.27 8.32
CA GLY A 553 -1.86 -16.61 8.26
C GLY A 553 -0.94 -17.70 8.78
N ASP A 554 0.02 -17.37 9.66
CA ASP A 554 1.01 -18.29 10.18
C ASP A 554 0.55 -18.95 11.49
N HIS A 555 1.02 -20.21 11.71
CA HIS A 555 0.79 -20.98 12.93
C HIS A 555 2.02 -20.91 13.84
N LEU A 556 1.96 -20.14 14.92
CA LEU A 556 3.08 -19.99 15.88
C LEU A 556 3.54 -21.32 16.46
N ALA A 557 2.61 -22.27 16.68
CA ALA A 557 2.94 -23.60 17.22
C ALA A 557 3.86 -24.44 16.32
N SER A 558 3.97 -24.13 15.03
CA SER A 558 4.89 -24.80 14.10
C SER A 558 6.27 -24.18 14.04
N MET A 559 6.48 -23.01 14.64
CA MET A 559 7.73 -22.27 14.58
C MET A 559 8.81 -22.89 15.44
N GLN A 560 9.98 -23.10 14.87
CA GLN A 560 11.19 -23.60 15.56
C GLN A 560 12.09 -22.44 16.03
N TRP A 561 11.89 -21.21 15.47
CA TRP A 561 12.56 -19.98 15.85
C TRP A 561 11.73 -18.77 15.40
N GLY A 562 11.88 -17.66 16.09
CA GLY A 562 11.17 -16.41 15.78
C GLY A 562 9.67 -16.43 16.07
N GLY A 563 9.13 -17.46 16.70
CA GLY A 563 7.70 -17.59 17.00
C GLY A 563 7.29 -17.07 18.38
N ASP A 564 8.23 -16.96 19.30
CA ASP A 564 8.00 -16.53 20.69
C ASP A 564 9.28 -16.01 21.36
N ASP A 565 9.14 -15.56 22.61
CA ASP A 565 10.27 -15.11 23.44
C ASP A 565 11.20 -16.23 23.88
N ALA A 566 10.85 -17.51 23.68
CA ALA A 566 11.69 -18.63 24.07
C ALA A 566 12.81 -18.90 23.05
N SER A 567 12.57 -18.59 21.78
CA SER A 567 13.53 -18.77 20.69
C SER A 567 13.85 -17.48 19.91
N PRO A 568 14.24 -16.39 20.60
CA PRO A 568 14.47 -15.10 19.98
C PRO A 568 15.75 -15.09 19.15
N VAL A 569 15.73 -14.31 18.06
CA VAL A 569 16.89 -14.07 17.19
C VAL A 569 17.21 -12.57 17.20
N ASP A 570 18.46 -12.22 17.53
CA ASP A 570 18.91 -10.84 17.59
C ASP A 570 19.51 -10.35 16.27
N ALA A 571 20.15 -11.27 15.51
CA ALA A 571 20.70 -10.97 14.19
C ALA A 571 20.76 -12.24 13.32
N ILE A 572 20.88 -12.03 12.03
CA ILE A 572 21.15 -13.10 11.05
C ILE A 572 22.41 -12.77 10.27
N ALA A 573 23.31 -13.77 10.19
CA ALA A 573 24.50 -13.73 9.37
C ALA A 573 24.35 -14.69 8.19
N LEU A 574 24.44 -14.18 6.97
CA LEU A 574 24.33 -14.98 5.75
C LEU A 574 25.71 -15.09 5.10
N LEU A 575 26.20 -16.30 4.98
CA LEU A 575 27.53 -16.63 4.47
C LEU A 575 27.38 -17.34 3.13
N TYR A 576 28.16 -16.90 2.14
CA TYR A 576 28.19 -17.51 0.81
C TYR A 576 29.62 -17.65 0.33
N GLY A 577 29.94 -18.78 -0.36
CA GLY A 577 31.24 -19.09 -0.95
C GLY A 577 31.11 -19.90 -2.23
N ALA A 578 32.16 -19.94 -3.06
CA ALA A 578 32.19 -20.79 -4.26
C ALA A 578 32.21 -22.27 -3.93
N ASN A 579 32.81 -22.63 -2.79
CA ASN A 579 32.96 -23.99 -2.29
C ASN A 579 32.84 -24.05 -0.77
N ALA A 580 32.93 -25.23 -0.20
CA ALA A 580 32.79 -25.44 1.23
C ALA A 580 33.95 -24.84 2.03
N ASP A 581 35.14 -24.83 1.48
CA ASP A 581 36.36 -24.35 2.17
C ASP A 581 36.27 -22.81 2.36
N GLU A 582 35.91 -22.06 1.32
CA GLU A 582 35.65 -20.61 1.43
C GLU A 582 34.60 -20.28 2.51
N LEU A 583 33.59 -21.16 2.65
CA LEU A 583 32.55 -20.96 3.63
C LEU A 583 33.06 -21.19 5.06
N VAL A 584 33.89 -22.20 5.26
CA VAL A 584 34.56 -22.49 6.55
C VAL A 584 35.51 -21.35 6.92
N GLU A 585 36.34 -20.89 5.98
CA GLU A 585 37.23 -19.75 6.21
C GLU A 585 36.46 -18.49 6.61
N LEU A 586 35.37 -18.21 5.92
CA LEU A 586 34.52 -17.06 6.26
C LEU A 586 33.88 -17.17 7.65
N GLU A 587 33.46 -18.39 8.04
CA GLU A 587 32.91 -18.64 9.37
C GLU A 587 33.97 -18.44 10.48
N LEU A 588 35.19 -18.86 10.22
CA LEU A 588 36.32 -18.62 11.13
C LEU A 588 36.69 -17.16 11.26
N ASP A 589 36.68 -16.43 10.13
CA ASP A 589 36.97 -14.97 10.11
C ASP A 589 35.98 -14.17 10.96
N ILE A 590 34.68 -14.49 10.91
CA ILE A 590 33.66 -13.80 11.69
C ILE A 590 33.57 -14.29 13.14
N ALA A 591 34.12 -15.48 13.47
CA ALA A 591 34.16 -16.07 14.80
C ALA A 591 32.81 -15.95 15.57
N ALA A 592 31.71 -16.33 14.90
CA ALA A 592 30.37 -16.21 15.44
C ALA A 592 29.96 -17.32 16.42
N GLY A 593 30.75 -18.37 16.58
CA GLY A 593 30.36 -19.64 17.20
C GLY A 593 29.61 -19.53 18.53
N GLU A 594 30.06 -18.64 19.43
CA GLU A 594 29.44 -18.45 20.76
C GLU A 594 28.08 -17.76 20.71
N HIS A 595 27.73 -17.12 19.57
CA HIS A 595 26.48 -16.36 19.39
C HIS A 595 25.46 -17.15 18.56
N VAL A 596 25.86 -18.25 17.93
CA VAL A 596 24.99 -19.03 17.03
C VAL A 596 24.00 -19.85 17.85
N CYS A 597 22.72 -19.54 17.70
CA CYS A 597 21.66 -20.34 18.30
C CYS A 597 21.07 -21.38 17.32
N LYS A 598 21.19 -21.15 16.01
CA LYS A 598 20.79 -22.09 14.97
C LYS A 598 21.58 -21.86 13.68
N THR A 599 22.03 -22.96 13.06
CA THR A 599 22.62 -22.97 11.72
C THR A 599 21.66 -23.61 10.74
N ILE A 600 21.48 -23.00 9.56
CA ILE A 600 20.70 -23.55 8.46
C ILE A 600 21.61 -23.64 7.25
N GLU A 601 21.98 -24.88 6.87
CA GLU A 601 22.84 -25.16 5.72
C GLU A 601 22.03 -25.08 4.42
N PHE A 602 22.53 -24.33 3.43
CA PHE A 602 21.91 -24.28 2.12
C PHE A 602 22.39 -25.41 1.22
N GLN A 603 21.49 -25.93 0.40
CA GLN A 603 21.89 -26.91 -0.61
C GLN A 603 22.80 -26.23 -1.64
N PRO A 604 23.89 -26.88 -2.06
CA PRO A 604 24.78 -26.36 -3.08
C PRO A 604 24.02 -26.13 -4.40
N ASN A 605 24.19 -24.95 -5.00
CA ASN A 605 23.65 -24.64 -6.33
C ASN A 605 24.55 -25.26 -7.41
N VAL A 606 24.27 -26.53 -7.74
CA VAL A 606 25.01 -27.28 -8.77
C VAL A 606 24.20 -27.26 -10.06
N GLY A 607 24.78 -26.77 -11.16
CA GLY A 607 24.15 -26.81 -12.49
C GLY A 607 23.53 -25.53 -12.99
N GLY A 608 23.69 -24.40 -12.28
CA GLY A 608 23.37 -23.04 -12.81
C GLY A 608 21.90 -22.60 -12.69
N GLN A 609 20.95 -23.51 -12.55
CA GLN A 609 19.53 -23.20 -12.28
C GLN A 609 19.12 -23.78 -10.95
N MET A 610 18.72 -22.91 -10.03
CA MET A 610 18.21 -23.29 -8.72
C MET A 610 16.80 -23.86 -8.86
N ARG A 611 16.58 -25.10 -8.37
CA ARG A 611 15.24 -25.73 -8.32
C ARG A 611 14.83 -25.92 -6.88
N GLU A 612 13.62 -25.50 -6.57
CA GLU A 612 13.04 -25.74 -5.25
C GLU A 612 12.57 -27.21 -5.12
N PRO A 613 12.31 -27.73 -3.90
CA PRO A 613 12.03 -29.15 -3.68
C PRO A 613 10.85 -29.76 -4.46
N PHE A 614 9.85 -28.98 -4.86
CA PHE A 614 8.80 -29.46 -5.78
C PHE A 614 9.28 -29.61 -7.23
N GLY A 615 10.50 -29.14 -7.54
CA GLY A 615 11.18 -29.27 -8.83
C GLY A 615 11.09 -28.06 -9.75
N PHE A 616 10.46 -26.97 -9.36
CA PHE A 616 10.36 -25.76 -10.17
C PHE A 616 11.65 -24.94 -10.14
N VAL A 617 12.00 -24.32 -11.26
CA VAL A 617 13.10 -23.35 -11.32
C VAL A 617 12.69 -22.09 -10.57
N ASP A 618 13.51 -21.68 -9.61
CA ASP A 618 13.33 -20.43 -8.87
C ASP A 618 14.20 -19.27 -9.41
N GLY A 619 13.87 -18.05 -8.99
CA GLY A 619 14.62 -16.83 -9.34
C GLY A 619 14.32 -16.25 -10.73
N VAL A 620 13.35 -16.78 -11.47
CA VAL A 620 13.04 -16.36 -12.85
C VAL A 620 12.55 -14.92 -12.93
N SER A 621 11.67 -14.50 -11.98
CA SER A 621 11.04 -13.18 -11.99
C SER A 621 11.58 -12.31 -10.86
N GLN A 622 12.67 -11.58 -11.12
CA GLN A 622 13.27 -10.64 -10.17
C GLN A 622 13.13 -9.20 -10.68
N PRO A 623 12.87 -8.23 -9.79
CA PRO A 623 12.98 -6.83 -10.13
C PRO A 623 14.44 -6.44 -10.39
N ILE A 624 14.63 -5.38 -11.16
CA ILE A 624 15.93 -4.80 -11.46
C ILE A 624 15.91 -3.36 -10.98
N LEU A 625 16.90 -2.98 -10.16
CA LEU A 625 17.01 -1.62 -9.66
C LEU A 625 17.50 -0.67 -10.76
N ARG A 626 16.78 0.42 -10.96
CA ARG A 626 17.25 1.52 -11.81
C ARG A 626 18.55 2.09 -11.25
N GLY A 627 19.53 2.31 -12.10
CA GLY A 627 20.84 2.84 -11.72
C GLY A 627 21.84 1.78 -11.23
N ALA A 628 21.45 0.50 -11.15
CA ALA A 628 22.43 -0.58 -10.98
C ALA A 628 23.15 -0.87 -12.30
N SER A 629 24.46 -1.19 -12.23
CA SER A 629 25.30 -1.44 -13.42
C SER A 629 24.99 -2.78 -14.11
N ASN A 630 24.24 -3.68 -13.45
CA ASN A 630 23.81 -4.97 -13.98
C ASN A 630 22.58 -4.89 -14.91
N LEU A 631 22.26 -3.70 -15.38
CA LEU A 631 21.19 -3.52 -16.34
C LEU A 631 21.51 -4.29 -17.64
N ASP A 632 20.77 -5.36 -17.88
CA ASP A 632 20.73 -6.02 -19.17
C ASP A 632 19.88 -5.16 -20.14
N PRO A 633 20.50 -4.54 -21.16
CA PRO A 633 19.78 -3.68 -22.09
C PRO A 633 18.72 -4.45 -22.91
N THR A 634 18.76 -5.78 -22.92
CA THR A 634 17.77 -6.63 -23.59
C THR A 634 16.53 -6.88 -22.74
N ARG A 635 16.57 -6.56 -21.43
CA ARG A 635 15.40 -6.72 -20.55
C ARG A 635 14.45 -5.55 -20.72
N ARG A 636 13.16 -5.88 -20.79
CA ARG A 636 12.12 -4.86 -20.85
C ARG A 636 12.14 -3.93 -19.64
N LEU A 637 11.81 -2.67 -19.89
CA LEU A 637 11.64 -1.62 -18.87
C LEU A 637 10.61 -2.00 -17.78
N ASP A 638 9.71 -2.93 -18.07
CA ASP A 638 8.70 -3.45 -17.14
C ASP A 638 9.26 -4.14 -15.89
N HIS A 639 10.53 -4.57 -15.94
CA HIS A 639 11.20 -5.19 -14.80
C HIS A 639 12.00 -4.21 -13.95
N LEU A 640 12.15 -2.96 -14.43
CA LEU A 640 12.86 -1.91 -13.72
C LEU A 640 11.96 -1.29 -12.65
N ILE A 641 12.47 -1.25 -11.43
CA ILE A 641 11.84 -0.56 -10.33
C ILE A 641 12.73 0.55 -9.79
N ALA A 642 12.11 1.55 -9.16
CA ALA A 642 12.85 2.61 -8.50
C ALA A 642 13.68 2.04 -7.33
N PRO A 643 14.87 2.62 -7.04
CA PRO A 643 15.70 2.16 -5.92
C PRO A 643 14.96 2.14 -4.59
N GLY A 644 14.11 3.12 -4.32
CA GLY A 644 13.34 3.24 -3.09
C GLY A 644 12.29 2.14 -2.84
N GLU A 645 12.08 1.23 -3.81
CA GLU A 645 11.29 0.02 -3.56
C GLU A 645 12.08 -1.06 -2.80
N ILE A 646 13.41 -1.03 -2.84
CA ILE A 646 14.26 -2.03 -2.17
C ILE A 646 15.22 -1.39 -1.17
N VAL A 647 15.67 -0.17 -1.43
CA VAL A 647 16.71 0.53 -0.66
C VAL A 647 16.11 1.75 0.02
N LEU A 648 16.31 1.88 1.33
CA LEU A 648 15.81 2.98 2.14
C LEU A 648 16.51 4.30 1.80
N GLY A 649 15.78 5.41 1.92
CA GLY A 649 16.29 6.75 1.68
C GLY A 649 16.41 7.16 0.22
N HIS A 650 15.83 6.37 -0.70
CA HIS A 650 15.78 6.65 -2.13
C HIS A 650 14.33 6.82 -2.61
N PRO A 651 14.10 7.54 -3.73
CA PRO A 651 12.76 7.67 -4.31
C PRO A 651 12.18 6.33 -4.76
N ASP A 652 10.92 6.10 -4.46
CA ASP A 652 10.12 4.95 -4.92
C ASP A 652 9.54 5.17 -6.33
N ASP A 653 8.78 4.21 -6.86
CA ASP A 653 8.15 4.32 -8.19
C ASP A 653 7.06 5.40 -8.27
N SER A 654 6.59 5.93 -7.13
CA SER A 654 5.73 7.12 -7.07
C SER A 654 6.52 8.43 -6.97
N THR A 655 7.85 8.37 -7.10
CA THR A 655 8.79 9.51 -6.96
C THR A 655 8.87 10.13 -5.56
N PHE A 656 8.30 9.47 -4.58
CA PHE A 656 8.36 9.88 -3.18
C PHE A 656 9.53 9.16 -2.49
N THR A 657 10.27 9.88 -1.65
CA THR A 657 11.26 9.26 -0.76
C THR A 657 10.60 8.99 0.59
N PRO A 658 10.33 7.72 0.96
CA PRO A 658 9.76 7.39 2.26
C PRO A 658 10.67 7.83 3.41
N ARG A 659 10.08 8.09 4.57
CA ARG A 659 10.86 8.36 5.78
C ARG A 659 11.69 7.14 6.16
N THR A 660 12.92 7.40 6.59
CA THR A 660 13.85 6.39 7.08
C THR A 660 13.95 6.43 8.60
N PRO A 661 14.33 5.33 9.26
CA PRO A 661 14.73 5.38 10.67
C PRO A 661 15.79 6.44 10.90
N SER A 662 15.62 7.21 11.95
CA SER A 662 16.50 8.33 12.27
C SER A 662 16.81 8.40 13.78
N LEU A 663 17.83 9.16 14.14
CA LEU A 663 18.22 9.36 15.54
C LEU A 663 18.73 10.78 15.80
N ASP A 664 18.72 11.19 17.05
CA ASP A 664 19.23 12.48 17.49
C ASP A 664 20.76 12.55 17.24
N PRO A 665 21.31 13.68 16.72
CA PRO A 665 22.73 13.88 16.50
C PRO A 665 23.60 13.65 17.74
N VAL A 666 23.08 13.83 18.96
CA VAL A 666 23.80 13.57 20.20
C VAL A 666 24.33 12.13 20.28
N HIS A 667 23.63 11.19 19.62
CA HIS A 667 23.99 9.77 19.55
C HIS A 667 25.03 9.43 18.48
N ASP A 668 25.34 10.38 17.59
CA ASP A 668 26.36 10.24 16.52
C ASP A 668 27.41 11.36 16.60
N PRO A 669 28.19 11.45 17.70
CA PRO A 669 29.17 12.52 17.89
C PRO A 669 30.33 12.49 16.88
N LYS A 670 30.51 11.41 16.14
CA LYS A 670 31.50 11.27 15.06
C LYS A 670 30.97 11.65 13.68
N GLU A 671 29.69 12.03 13.59
CA GLU A 671 28.99 12.40 12.34
C GLU A 671 29.14 11.35 11.23
N LEU A 672 29.02 10.07 11.56
CA LEU A 672 29.13 8.97 10.62
C LEU A 672 27.90 8.86 9.72
N LEU A 673 26.74 9.23 10.27
CA LEU A 673 25.46 9.19 9.59
C LEU A 673 25.17 10.53 8.88
N PRO A 674 24.56 10.51 7.71
CA PRO A 674 24.14 11.72 7.03
C PRO A 674 22.96 12.38 7.76
N LYS A 675 22.67 13.62 7.43
CA LYS A 675 21.44 14.30 7.89
C LYS A 675 20.24 13.64 7.21
N SER A 676 19.13 13.52 7.94
CA SER A 676 17.88 13.04 7.37
C SER A 676 17.35 14.02 6.32
N GLN A 677 16.81 13.49 5.22
CA GLN A 677 16.21 14.31 4.16
C GLN A 677 14.87 14.92 4.59
N HIS A 678 14.17 14.29 5.54
CA HIS A 678 12.87 14.74 6.02
C HIS A 678 12.96 15.63 7.27
N ASP A 679 14.05 15.50 8.02
CA ASP A 679 14.31 16.30 9.21
C ASP A 679 15.83 16.53 9.34
N PRO A 680 16.34 17.67 8.84
CA PRO A 680 17.78 17.98 8.87
C PRO A 680 18.40 18.04 10.26
N GLU A 681 17.60 18.16 11.31
CA GLU A 681 18.06 18.12 12.71
C GLU A 681 18.36 16.70 13.17
N LEU A 682 17.88 15.69 12.47
CA LEU A 682 18.13 14.28 12.77
C LEU A 682 19.20 13.66 11.86
N ARG A 683 19.78 12.56 12.31
CA ARG A 683 20.69 11.71 11.53
C ARG A 683 19.94 10.55 10.92
N ASP A 684 20.19 10.27 9.65
CA ASP A 684 19.55 9.19 8.90
C ASP A 684 20.25 7.84 9.16
N LEU A 685 19.59 6.98 9.94
CA LEU A 685 20.08 5.65 10.26
C LEU A 685 19.75 4.65 9.14
N GLY A 686 18.66 4.87 8.42
CA GLY A 686 18.12 3.95 7.43
C GLY A 686 18.76 4.06 6.04
N LEU A 687 19.35 5.21 5.70
CA LEU A 687 19.85 5.48 4.36
C LEU A 687 20.77 4.36 3.84
N ASP A 688 20.53 3.95 2.58
CA ASP A 688 21.28 2.90 1.87
C ASP A 688 21.08 1.48 2.47
N GLY A 689 20.22 1.33 3.50
CA GLY A 689 19.84 0.04 4.07
C GLY A 689 18.65 -0.60 3.37
N SER A 690 18.23 -1.77 3.87
CA SER A 690 17.03 -2.49 3.40
C SER A 690 16.42 -3.31 4.53
N PHE A 691 15.14 -3.66 4.44
CA PHE A 691 14.57 -4.68 5.32
C PHE A 691 14.70 -6.05 4.66
N LEU A 692 15.11 -7.03 5.44
CA LEU A 692 15.22 -8.44 5.06
C LEU A 692 14.14 -9.23 5.80
N VAL A 693 13.20 -9.78 5.05
CA VAL A 693 12.24 -10.76 5.56
C VAL A 693 12.80 -12.15 5.35
N VAL A 694 12.79 -12.95 6.39
CA VAL A 694 13.29 -14.33 6.37
C VAL A 694 12.21 -15.28 6.83
N ARG A 695 11.94 -16.33 6.03
CA ARG A 695 10.99 -17.39 6.39
C ARG A 695 11.59 -18.76 6.07
N GLN A 696 11.66 -19.62 7.03
CA GLN A 696 12.05 -21.03 6.83
C GLN A 696 10.79 -21.82 6.48
N LEU A 697 10.69 -22.25 5.24
CA LEU A 697 9.55 -22.95 4.65
C LEU A 697 9.88 -24.43 4.53
N ARG A 698 9.16 -25.27 5.25
CA ARG A 698 9.19 -26.73 5.04
C ARG A 698 8.26 -27.07 3.88
N GLN A 699 8.76 -27.84 2.90
CA GLN A 699 7.98 -28.30 1.75
C GLN A 699 7.67 -29.78 1.85
N LYS A 700 6.38 -30.13 1.84
CA LYS A 700 5.84 -31.49 1.97
C LYS A 700 5.81 -32.16 0.59
N VAL A 701 7.00 -32.56 0.10
CA VAL A 701 7.18 -33.01 -1.29
C VAL A 701 6.39 -34.27 -1.59
N ALA A 702 6.36 -35.24 -0.68
CA ALA A 702 5.63 -36.50 -0.86
C ALA A 702 4.12 -36.26 -1.00
N GLU A 703 3.55 -35.39 -0.15
CA GLU A 703 2.13 -35.01 -0.19
C GLU A 703 1.76 -34.26 -1.48
N PHE A 704 2.66 -33.37 -1.94
CA PHE A 704 2.48 -32.68 -3.20
C PHE A 704 2.46 -33.64 -4.40
N GLN A 705 3.40 -34.61 -4.44
CA GLN A 705 3.45 -35.61 -5.51
C GLN A 705 2.25 -36.56 -5.48
N ASP A 706 1.80 -36.96 -4.30
CA ASP A 706 0.58 -37.77 -4.12
C ASP A 706 -0.65 -37.02 -4.62
N TYR A 707 -0.77 -35.74 -4.23
CA TYR A 707 -1.84 -34.87 -4.74
C TYR A 707 -1.86 -34.80 -6.27
N LEU A 708 -0.70 -34.53 -6.90
CA LEU A 708 -0.59 -34.44 -8.36
C LEU A 708 -0.99 -35.75 -9.04
N SER A 709 -0.65 -36.89 -8.47
CA SER A 709 -1.03 -38.20 -8.99
C SER A 709 -2.55 -38.41 -8.93
N LYS A 710 -3.17 -38.14 -7.79
CA LYS A 710 -4.63 -38.22 -7.61
C LYS A 710 -5.39 -37.23 -8.53
N ALA A 711 -4.90 -35.99 -8.64
CA ALA A 711 -5.49 -34.99 -9.53
C ALA A 711 -5.38 -35.38 -11.02
N ALA A 712 -4.29 -35.98 -11.44
CA ALA A 712 -4.09 -36.45 -12.81
C ALA A 712 -5.06 -37.59 -13.21
N ASP A 713 -5.51 -38.37 -12.24
CA ASP A 713 -6.46 -39.48 -12.44
C ASP A 713 -7.93 -39.02 -12.32
N ASP A 714 -8.21 -37.79 -11.94
CA ASP A 714 -9.56 -37.23 -11.89
C ASP A 714 -10.17 -37.18 -13.32
N PRO A 715 -11.36 -37.76 -13.53
CA PRO A 715 -11.99 -37.77 -14.84
C PRO A 715 -12.20 -36.37 -15.43
N ARG A 716 -12.38 -35.35 -14.62
CA ARG A 716 -12.53 -33.95 -15.06
C ARG A 716 -11.22 -33.40 -15.62
N VAL A 717 -10.07 -33.72 -14.95
CA VAL A 717 -8.74 -33.37 -15.43
C VAL A 717 -8.41 -34.14 -16.71
N GLN A 718 -8.76 -35.43 -16.80
CA GLN A 718 -8.58 -36.24 -18.01
C GLN A 718 -9.38 -35.63 -19.18
N ALA A 719 -10.61 -35.17 -18.95
CA ALA A 719 -11.42 -34.51 -19.96
C ALA A 719 -10.88 -33.16 -20.39
N ALA A 720 -10.32 -32.35 -19.43
CA ALA A 720 -9.73 -31.06 -19.71
C ALA A 720 -8.37 -31.14 -20.43
N LYS A 721 -7.57 -32.19 -20.13
CA LYS A 721 -6.24 -32.41 -20.70
C LYS A 721 -6.11 -33.89 -21.12
N PRO A 722 -6.67 -34.27 -22.28
CA PRO A 722 -6.55 -35.62 -22.80
C PRO A 722 -5.09 -35.95 -23.15
N SER A 723 -4.41 -36.71 -22.28
CA SER A 723 -3.01 -37.07 -22.41
C SER A 723 -2.68 -38.22 -21.45
N ASP A 724 -1.47 -38.73 -21.44
CA ASP A 724 -1.01 -39.68 -20.42
C ASP A 724 -0.94 -39.06 -19.01
N ALA A 725 -0.90 -39.91 -17.99
CA ALA A 725 -0.94 -39.49 -16.59
C ALA A 725 0.28 -38.62 -16.20
N ALA A 726 1.46 -38.85 -16.78
CA ALA A 726 2.64 -38.06 -16.51
C ALA A 726 2.50 -36.64 -17.03
N THR A 727 2.02 -36.47 -18.25
CA THR A 727 1.73 -35.15 -18.84
C THR A 727 0.66 -34.40 -18.05
N ARG A 728 -0.39 -35.09 -17.59
CA ARG A 728 -1.42 -34.45 -16.74
C ARG A 728 -0.88 -34.00 -15.39
N ARG A 729 -0.01 -34.79 -14.74
CA ARG A 729 0.66 -34.37 -13.49
C ARG A 729 1.46 -33.09 -13.67
N GLU A 730 2.27 -33.03 -14.73
CA GLU A 730 3.05 -31.83 -15.04
C GLU A 730 2.14 -30.63 -15.35
N TRP A 731 1.04 -30.84 -16.07
CA TRP A 731 0.08 -29.77 -16.35
C TRP A 731 -0.61 -29.26 -15.09
N VAL A 732 -1.06 -30.13 -14.18
CA VAL A 732 -1.66 -29.72 -12.89
C VAL A 732 -0.63 -28.94 -12.07
N ALA A 733 0.60 -29.43 -11.95
CA ALA A 733 1.67 -28.75 -11.25
C ALA A 733 1.94 -27.36 -11.82
N ALA A 734 1.97 -27.23 -13.15
CA ALA A 734 2.17 -25.96 -13.82
C ALA A 734 0.99 -24.99 -13.59
N LYS A 735 -0.27 -25.48 -13.58
CA LYS A 735 -1.45 -24.64 -13.28
C LYS A 735 -1.46 -24.13 -11.84
N LEU A 736 -1.03 -24.93 -10.87
CA LEU A 736 -0.89 -24.51 -9.46
C LEU A 736 0.17 -23.43 -9.30
N MET A 737 1.34 -23.61 -9.92
CA MET A 737 2.46 -22.67 -9.81
C MET A 737 2.32 -21.44 -10.72
N GLY A 738 1.82 -21.62 -11.95
CA GLY A 738 1.78 -20.60 -13.01
C GLY A 738 2.93 -20.70 -14.01
N ARG A 739 3.85 -21.66 -13.82
CA ARG A 739 4.97 -21.99 -14.72
C ARG A 739 5.17 -23.49 -14.80
N TRP A 740 5.71 -23.95 -15.91
CA TRP A 740 6.26 -25.28 -16.01
C TRP A 740 7.49 -25.44 -15.10
N ARG A 741 7.85 -26.69 -14.74
CA ARG A 741 8.99 -26.93 -13.85
C ARG A 741 10.33 -26.45 -14.41
N ASN A 742 10.50 -26.40 -15.74
CA ASN A 742 11.68 -25.82 -16.37
C ASN A 742 11.72 -24.28 -16.36
N GLY A 743 10.72 -23.64 -15.75
CA GLY A 743 10.62 -22.18 -15.61
C GLY A 743 9.90 -21.47 -16.74
N THR A 744 9.52 -22.14 -17.83
CA THR A 744 8.78 -21.51 -18.93
C THR A 744 7.37 -21.11 -18.52
N SER A 745 6.91 -19.95 -18.99
CA SER A 745 5.64 -19.35 -18.61
C SER A 745 4.46 -20.06 -19.26
N LEU A 746 3.37 -20.27 -18.51
CA LEU A 746 2.11 -20.78 -19.09
C LEU A 746 1.48 -19.80 -20.08
N VAL A 747 1.70 -18.50 -19.95
CA VAL A 747 1.16 -17.50 -20.89
C VAL A 747 1.74 -17.70 -22.28
N ARG A 748 3.04 -17.96 -22.37
CA ARG A 748 3.73 -18.22 -23.65
C ARG A 748 3.65 -19.68 -24.12
N ASN A 749 3.49 -20.60 -23.18
CA ASN A 749 3.54 -22.04 -23.42
C ASN A 749 2.35 -22.70 -22.70
N PRO A 750 1.09 -22.51 -23.16
CA PRO A 750 -0.09 -22.93 -22.40
C PRO A 750 -0.28 -24.46 -22.36
N ASP A 751 0.21 -25.19 -23.37
CA ASP A 751 -0.09 -26.62 -23.56
C ASP A 751 1.04 -27.58 -23.20
N ALA A 752 2.30 -27.13 -23.31
CA ALA A 752 3.49 -27.95 -23.02
C ALA A 752 4.64 -27.04 -22.63
N PRO A 753 5.64 -27.55 -21.85
CA PRO A 753 6.82 -26.75 -21.54
C PRO A 753 7.57 -26.33 -22.80
N GLY A 754 7.98 -25.07 -22.85
CA GLY A 754 8.83 -24.56 -23.90
C GLY A 754 10.25 -25.15 -23.82
N PRO A 755 11.14 -24.86 -24.78
CA PRO A 755 12.52 -25.31 -24.73
C PRO A 755 13.23 -24.74 -23.49
N ASP A 756 14.20 -25.49 -22.95
CA ASP A 756 15.01 -25.13 -21.76
C ASP A 756 15.98 -23.96 -21.98
N ILE A 757 15.66 -23.07 -22.88
CA ILE A 757 16.37 -21.79 -23.10
C ILE A 757 15.84 -20.79 -22.08
N ALA A 758 16.70 -19.88 -21.62
CA ALA A 758 16.46 -18.89 -20.57
C ALA A 758 15.00 -18.54 -20.34
N PRO A 759 14.44 -18.77 -19.14
CA PRO A 759 13.01 -18.70 -18.91
C PRO A 759 12.46 -17.34 -19.31
N ASP A 760 11.49 -17.35 -20.24
CA ASP A 760 10.85 -16.11 -20.70
C ASP A 760 10.03 -15.49 -19.57
N ASN A 761 10.43 -14.30 -19.15
CA ASN A 761 9.75 -13.51 -18.14
C ASN A 761 9.02 -12.29 -18.72
N ASP A 762 9.03 -12.17 -20.04
CA ASP A 762 8.63 -10.98 -20.76
C ASP A 762 7.21 -11.11 -21.31
N PHE A 763 6.22 -11.16 -20.43
CA PHE A 763 4.80 -11.29 -20.77
C PHE A 763 3.93 -10.43 -19.85
N ARG A 764 2.70 -10.15 -20.31
CA ARG A 764 1.69 -9.37 -19.59
C ARG A 764 0.39 -10.15 -19.50
N TYR A 765 -0.12 -10.36 -18.29
CA TYR A 765 -1.36 -11.11 -18.08
C TYR A 765 -2.60 -10.41 -18.64
N GLY A 766 -2.72 -9.09 -18.40
CA GLY A 766 -3.89 -8.33 -18.81
C GLY A 766 -4.08 -8.24 -20.33
N ILE A 767 -2.98 -8.31 -21.09
CA ILE A 767 -3.01 -8.27 -22.56
C ILE A 767 -3.02 -9.67 -23.15
N GLU A 768 -2.18 -10.58 -22.64
CA GLU A 768 -1.91 -11.87 -23.30
C GLU A 768 -2.78 -13.02 -22.77
N ASP A 769 -3.29 -12.88 -21.53
CA ASP A 769 -4.13 -13.90 -20.86
C ASP A 769 -5.14 -13.25 -19.90
N PRO A 770 -5.99 -12.32 -20.40
CA PRO A 770 -6.91 -11.57 -19.54
C PRO A 770 -7.88 -12.48 -18.77
N ASP A 771 -8.31 -13.60 -19.38
CA ASP A 771 -9.29 -14.52 -18.79
C ASP A 771 -8.66 -15.65 -17.95
N GLY A 772 -7.33 -15.68 -17.81
CA GLY A 772 -6.62 -16.67 -17.00
C GLY A 772 -6.69 -18.10 -17.54
N VAL A 773 -6.94 -18.29 -18.84
CA VAL A 773 -7.03 -19.61 -19.46
C VAL A 773 -5.67 -20.29 -19.54
N ALA A 774 -4.65 -19.53 -19.88
CA ALA A 774 -3.28 -20.04 -19.89
C ALA A 774 -2.74 -20.16 -18.44
N CYS A 775 -2.66 -19.07 -17.70
CA CYS A 775 -2.22 -19.01 -16.30
C CYS A 775 -3.41 -18.63 -15.40
N PRO A 776 -3.99 -19.56 -14.63
CA PRO A 776 -5.15 -19.27 -13.79
C PRO A 776 -4.92 -18.10 -12.82
N TYR A 777 -5.97 -17.36 -12.48
CA TYR A 777 -5.91 -16.31 -11.47
C TYR A 777 -5.44 -16.83 -10.10
N GLY A 778 -5.79 -18.07 -9.75
CA GLY A 778 -5.38 -18.74 -8.52
C GLY A 778 -3.92 -19.22 -8.51
N ALA A 779 -3.21 -19.19 -9.65
CA ALA A 779 -1.82 -19.66 -9.72
C ALA A 779 -0.87 -18.79 -8.88
N HIS A 780 0.05 -19.45 -8.15
CA HIS A 780 0.95 -18.81 -7.20
C HIS A 780 1.67 -17.57 -7.77
N ILE A 781 2.32 -17.69 -8.94
CA ILE A 781 3.08 -16.56 -9.48
C ILE A 781 2.20 -15.42 -9.99
N ARG A 782 0.95 -15.72 -10.43
CA ARG A 782 0.00 -14.68 -10.85
C ARG A 782 -0.53 -13.91 -9.65
N ARG A 783 -0.77 -14.59 -8.53
CA ARG A 783 -1.10 -13.95 -7.27
C ARG A 783 0.08 -13.14 -6.71
N ALA A 784 1.28 -13.74 -6.67
CA ALA A 784 2.46 -13.09 -6.11
C ALA A 784 2.97 -11.87 -6.91
N ASN A 785 2.69 -11.83 -8.22
CA ASN A 785 3.00 -10.70 -9.11
C ASN A 785 1.97 -10.61 -10.23
N PRO A 786 0.84 -9.94 -10.00
CA PRO A 786 -0.27 -9.82 -10.96
C PRO A 786 0.07 -9.03 -12.22
N ARG A 787 1.19 -8.32 -12.25
CA ARG A 787 1.65 -7.49 -13.38
C ARG A 787 0.56 -6.47 -13.77
N ASP A 788 0.08 -6.52 -15.00
CA ASP A 788 -0.95 -5.66 -15.57
C ASP A 788 -2.37 -6.26 -15.46
N SER A 789 -2.58 -7.32 -14.65
CA SER A 789 -3.90 -7.98 -14.54
C SER A 789 -5.01 -7.05 -14.04
N PHE A 790 -4.69 -6.02 -13.24
CA PHE A 790 -5.69 -5.13 -12.66
C PHE A 790 -6.16 -4.04 -13.62
N ASP A 791 -5.37 -3.68 -14.62
CA ASP A 791 -5.77 -2.73 -15.67
C ASP A 791 -4.84 -2.84 -16.89
N ALA A 792 -5.20 -3.72 -17.80
CA ALA A 792 -4.46 -3.94 -19.06
C ALA A 792 -4.43 -2.70 -19.97
N ASN A 793 -5.40 -1.80 -19.84
CA ASN A 793 -5.56 -0.61 -20.67
C ASN A 793 -5.00 0.66 -20.02
N ALA A 794 -4.59 0.60 -18.74
CA ALA A 794 -4.01 1.76 -18.08
C ALA A 794 -2.63 2.07 -18.68
N PRO A 795 -2.30 3.35 -18.88
CA PRO A 795 -0.96 3.74 -19.35
C PRO A 795 0.16 3.35 -18.39
N GLU A 796 -0.16 3.05 -17.12
CA GLU A 796 0.80 2.70 -16.06
C GLU A 796 0.34 1.53 -15.17
N PRO A 797 -0.20 0.41 -15.70
CA PRO A 797 -0.72 -0.69 -14.87
C PRO A 797 0.36 -1.36 -14.01
N LEU A 798 1.63 -1.28 -14.42
CA LEU A 798 2.75 -1.86 -13.69
C LEU A 798 3.19 -1.02 -12.50
N LYS A 799 2.89 0.28 -12.45
CA LYS A 799 3.25 1.11 -11.30
C LYS A 799 2.57 0.67 -10.01
N ILE A 800 1.32 0.21 -10.09
CA ILE A 800 0.61 -0.32 -8.93
C ILE A 800 1.32 -1.57 -8.41
N THR A 801 1.61 -2.53 -9.29
CA THR A 801 2.26 -3.78 -8.89
C THR A 801 3.74 -3.59 -8.54
N ASN A 802 4.44 -2.64 -9.18
CA ASN A 802 5.85 -2.35 -8.90
C ASN A 802 6.07 -1.87 -7.47
N ARG A 803 5.12 -1.15 -6.88
CA ARG A 803 5.18 -0.72 -5.47
C ARG A 803 5.16 -1.88 -4.47
N HIS A 804 4.73 -3.06 -4.90
CA HIS A 804 4.69 -4.27 -4.07
C HIS A 804 5.78 -5.28 -4.44
N ARG A 805 6.71 -4.94 -5.36
CA ARG A 805 7.79 -5.84 -5.76
C ARG A 805 8.76 -6.07 -4.61
N ILE A 806 9.15 -7.32 -4.45
CA ILE A 806 10.18 -7.78 -3.50
C ILE A 806 11.34 -8.37 -4.26
N LEU A 807 12.57 -8.19 -3.78
CA LEU A 807 13.76 -8.83 -4.34
C LEU A 807 14.06 -10.11 -3.56
N ARG A 808 13.80 -11.25 -4.18
CA ARG A 808 14.00 -12.56 -3.53
C ARG A 808 15.44 -13.02 -3.66
N VAL A 809 16.03 -13.45 -2.55
CA VAL A 809 17.41 -13.96 -2.46
C VAL A 809 17.45 -15.33 -1.74
N GLY A 810 16.33 -16.06 -1.77
CA GLY A 810 16.16 -17.32 -1.08
C GLY A 810 17.10 -18.44 -1.52
N ARG A 811 17.26 -19.46 -0.66
CA ARG A 811 18.08 -20.67 -0.90
C ARG A 811 17.35 -21.91 -0.40
N MET A 812 17.56 -23.04 -1.07
CA MET A 812 17.07 -24.34 -0.62
C MET A 812 17.90 -24.83 0.56
N TYR A 813 17.26 -25.54 1.49
CA TYR A 813 17.95 -26.17 2.62
C TYR A 813 17.53 -27.61 2.79
N ARG A 814 18.38 -28.37 3.48
CA ARG A 814 18.02 -29.68 4.06
C ARG A 814 18.21 -29.63 5.56
N GLY A 815 17.18 -30.07 6.26
CA GLY A 815 17.17 -30.27 7.70
C GLY A 815 17.37 -31.74 8.08
N PRO A 816 17.33 -32.04 9.38
CA PRO A 816 17.33 -33.40 9.88
C PRO A 816 16.09 -34.19 9.41
N ASN A 817 16.16 -35.53 9.42
CA ASN A 817 15.05 -36.43 9.06
C ASN A 817 14.51 -36.22 7.64
N GLU A 818 15.39 -35.95 6.68
CA GLU A 818 15.06 -35.71 5.28
C GLU A 818 14.13 -34.45 5.06
N GLU A 819 14.01 -33.60 6.08
CA GLU A 819 13.33 -32.33 5.94
C GLU A 819 13.98 -31.52 4.82
N GLN A 820 13.17 -31.03 3.90
CA GLN A 820 13.64 -30.18 2.83
C GLN A 820 12.67 -28.98 2.63
N GLY A 821 13.23 -27.89 2.16
CA GLY A 821 12.44 -26.71 1.97
C GLY A 821 13.26 -25.54 1.44
N MET A 822 12.66 -24.37 1.56
CA MET A 822 13.25 -23.11 1.12
C MET A 822 13.46 -22.18 2.31
N MET A 823 14.66 -21.64 2.43
CA MET A 823 14.87 -20.43 3.18
C MET A 823 14.43 -19.27 2.28
N PHE A 824 13.15 -18.90 2.39
CA PHE A 824 12.64 -17.73 1.67
C PHE A 824 13.22 -16.49 2.31
N MET A 825 13.87 -15.68 1.51
CA MET A 825 14.46 -14.41 1.91
C MET A 825 14.09 -13.36 0.86
N CYS A 826 13.60 -12.20 1.29
CA CYS A 826 13.39 -11.10 0.38
C CYS A 826 13.77 -9.76 0.98
N LEU A 827 14.28 -8.89 0.12
CA LEU A 827 14.60 -7.50 0.42
C LEU A 827 13.46 -6.60 -0.03
N ASN A 828 13.16 -5.61 0.78
CA ASN A 828 12.11 -4.62 0.53
C ASN A 828 12.39 -3.36 1.38
N ALA A 829 11.91 -2.20 0.92
CA ALA A 829 12.03 -0.95 1.66
C ALA A 829 10.86 -0.74 2.65
N ASP A 830 9.76 -1.47 2.46
CA ASP A 830 8.56 -1.36 3.29
C ASP A 830 7.94 -2.75 3.47
N ILE A 831 8.09 -3.32 4.66
CA ILE A 831 7.63 -4.69 4.97
C ILE A 831 6.11 -4.81 4.76
N GLU A 832 5.35 -3.82 5.21
CA GLU A 832 3.89 -3.85 5.16
C GLU A 832 3.35 -3.68 3.74
N ARG A 833 3.86 -2.68 3.02
CA ARG A 833 3.44 -2.38 1.66
C ARG A 833 3.85 -3.45 0.65
N GLN A 834 4.92 -4.21 0.91
CA GLN A 834 5.50 -5.17 -0.03
C GLN A 834 5.28 -6.61 0.42
N PHE A 835 6.06 -7.13 1.35
CA PHE A 835 5.97 -8.53 1.73
C PHE A 835 4.61 -8.89 2.37
N GLU A 836 4.18 -8.16 3.39
CA GLU A 836 2.91 -8.46 4.07
C GLU A 836 1.71 -8.25 3.18
N PHE A 837 1.75 -7.22 2.33
CA PHE A 837 0.71 -6.97 1.34
C PHE A 837 0.54 -8.15 0.38
N ILE A 838 1.65 -8.65 -0.22
CA ILE A 838 1.60 -9.83 -1.09
C ILE A 838 1.03 -11.03 -0.32
N GLN A 839 1.53 -11.29 0.87
CA GLN A 839 1.12 -12.43 1.68
C GLN A 839 -0.37 -12.39 2.03
N GLN A 840 -0.84 -11.27 2.53
CA GLN A 840 -2.20 -11.10 3.03
C GLN A 840 -3.21 -10.79 1.93
N THR A 841 -2.88 -9.83 1.05
CA THR A 841 -3.85 -9.25 0.13
C THR A 841 -3.95 -10.03 -1.17
N TRP A 842 -2.85 -10.62 -1.63
CA TRP A 842 -2.84 -11.38 -2.87
C TRP A 842 -2.86 -12.89 -2.66
N LEU A 843 -1.99 -13.44 -1.83
CA LEU A 843 -1.90 -14.91 -1.66
C LEU A 843 -3.04 -15.44 -0.77
N ALA A 844 -3.29 -14.79 0.38
CA ALA A 844 -4.31 -15.22 1.34
C ALA A 844 -5.72 -14.69 1.04
N SER A 845 -5.90 -13.77 0.08
CA SER A 845 -7.22 -13.26 -0.26
C SER A 845 -8.10 -14.32 -0.91
N PRO A 846 -9.26 -14.65 -0.33
CA PRO A 846 -10.17 -15.63 -0.92
C PRO A 846 -10.92 -15.11 -2.16
N SER A 847 -10.91 -13.79 -2.37
CA SER A 847 -11.59 -13.11 -3.48
C SER A 847 -10.64 -12.43 -4.47
N PHE A 848 -9.36 -12.81 -4.47
CA PHE A 848 -8.36 -12.24 -5.38
C PHE A 848 -8.85 -12.27 -6.83
N HIS A 849 -8.88 -11.10 -7.48
CA HIS A 849 -9.23 -10.93 -8.89
C HIS A 849 -10.59 -11.58 -9.28
N GLY A 850 -11.58 -11.50 -8.41
CA GLY A 850 -12.91 -12.08 -8.63
C GLY A 850 -13.05 -13.59 -8.37
N LEU A 851 -12.00 -14.24 -7.85
CA LEU A 851 -12.10 -15.61 -7.34
C LEU A 851 -13.05 -15.66 -6.13
N ASN A 852 -13.69 -16.81 -5.94
CA ASN A 852 -14.64 -16.99 -4.85
C ASN A 852 -14.16 -18.07 -3.89
N ASN A 853 -13.68 -17.63 -2.73
CA ASN A 853 -13.26 -18.49 -1.63
C ASN A 853 -12.10 -19.44 -1.97
N GLU A 854 -11.13 -18.95 -2.73
CA GLU A 854 -9.93 -19.65 -3.14
C GLU A 854 -8.69 -18.89 -2.69
N VAL A 855 -7.80 -19.51 -1.93
CA VAL A 855 -6.52 -18.93 -1.54
C VAL A 855 -5.38 -19.55 -2.36
N ASP A 856 -4.18 -19.00 -2.21
CA ASP A 856 -2.99 -19.57 -2.85
C ASP A 856 -2.68 -20.97 -2.30
N ALA A 857 -2.69 -21.98 -3.18
CA ALA A 857 -2.49 -23.37 -2.81
C ALA A 857 -1.05 -23.72 -2.40
N MET A 858 -0.06 -22.86 -2.76
CA MET A 858 1.36 -23.15 -2.57
C MET A 858 1.95 -22.42 -1.36
N ALA A 859 1.36 -21.32 -0.90
CA ALA A 859 1.96 -20.46 0.12
C ALA A 859 1.09 -20.23 1.36
N ILE A 860 -0.17 -20.63 1.35
CA ILE A 860 -1.11 -20.39 2.46
C ILE A 860 -1.50 -21.70 3.13
N ALA A 861 -1.45 -21.71 4.48
CA ALA A 861 -1.98 -22.80 5.28
C ALA A 861 -3.50 -22.85 5.15
N VAL A 862 -3.99 -24.00 4.70
CA VAL A 862 -5.41 -24.21 4.35
C VAL A 862 -6.30 -24.37 5.58
N ASP A 863 -5.74 -24.59 6.77
CA ASP A 863 -6.49 -24.81 8.02
C ASP A 863 -7.31 -23.60 8.51
N ASN A 864 -7.09 -22.42 7.95
CA ASN A 864 -7.84 -21.20 8.27
C ASN A 864 -9.08 -21.00 7.39
N VAL A 865 -9.29 -21.87 6.41
CA VAL A 865 -10.44 -21.82 5.50
C VAL A 865 -11.24 -23.11 5.69
N ASP A 866 -12.55 -23.01 5.74
CA ASP A 866 -13.44 -24.17 5.87
C ASP A 866 -12.96 -25.31 4.95
N ARG A 867 -12.58 -26.46 5.52
CA ARG A 867 -11.96 -27.61 4.84
C ARG A 867 -12.73 -28.12 3.59
N HIS A 868 -13.97 -27.70 3.43
CA HIS A 868 -14.80 -28.05 2.28
C HIS A 868 -14.52 -27.23 1.00
N GLN A 869 -13.62 -26.23 1.05
CA GLN A 869 -13.38 -25.28 -0.03
C GLN A 869 -11.89 -25.22 -0.46
N ASN A 870 -11.09 -26.23 -0.17
CA ASN A 870 -9.72 -26.36 -0.64
C ASN A 870 -9.71 -26.67 -2.15
N VAL A 871 -9.98 -25.62 -2.91
CA VAL A 871 -10.14 -25.71 -4.37
C VAL A 871 -9.35 -24.61 -5.06
N MET A 872 -8.95 -24.89 -6.28
CA MET A 872 -8.43 -23.90 -7.21
C MET A 872 -9.18 -24.04 -8.53
N THR A 873 -9.73 -22.94 -9.03
CA THR A 873 -10.41 -22.89 -10.32
C THR A 873 -9.40 -22.67 -11.44
N VAL A 874 -9.41 -23.57 -12.42
CA VAL A 874 -8.66 -23.48 -13.67
C VAL A 874 -9.64 -23.21 -14.80
N PRO A 875 -9.64 -22.02 -15.40
CA PRO A 875 -10.45 -21.75 -16.60
C PRO A 875 -10.02 -22.66 -17.76
N THR A 876 -10.98 -23.25 -18.43
CA THR A 876 -10.74 -24.04 -19.65
C THR A 876 -11.74 -23.64 -20.73
N PRO A 877 -11.47 -23.91 -22.03
CA PRO A 877 -12.40 -23.62 -23.10
C PRO A 877 -13.77 -24.36 -22.98
N ARG A 878 -13.82 -25.37 -22.09
CA ARG A 878 -15.06 -26.17 -21.84
C ARG A 878 -15.77 -25.76 -20.55
N GLY A 879 -15.32 -24.67 -19.88
CA GLY A 879 -15.83 -24.22 -18.62
C GLY A 879 -14.81 -24.38 -17.48
N PRO A 880 -15.15 -23.95 -16.25
CA PRO A 880 -14.22 -23.98 -15.12
C PRO A 880 -13.99 -25.40 -14.62
N LEU A 881 -12.73 -25.79 -14.51
CA LEU A 881 -12.27 -27.01 -13.83
C LEU A 881 -11.87 -26.64 -12.42
N GLN A 882 -12.43 -27.31 -11.41
CA GLN A 882 -12.00 -27.16 -10.03
C GLN A 882 -11.04 -28.30 -9.64
N LEU A 883 -9.80 -27.95 -9.30
CA LEU A 883 -8.86 -28.82 -8.61
C LEU A 883 -9.26 -28.83 -7.13
N ARG A 884 -9.61 -30.00 -6.60
CA ARG A 884 -10.15 -30.15 -5.24
C ARG A 884 -9.21 -30.94 -4.34
N GLY A 885 -9.39 -30.81 -3.03
CA GLY A 885 -8.62 -31.58 -2.04
C GLY A 885 -7.18 -31.09 -1.90
N LEU A 886 -6.95 -29.81 -2.16
CA LEU A 886 -5.66 -29.19 -1.86
C LEU A 886 -5.36 -29.31 -0.37
N SER A 887 -4.10 -29.54 0.00
CA SER A 887 -3.62 -29.60 1.37
C SER A 887 -2.53 -28.57 1.59
N GLU A 888 -2.10 -28.38 2.83
CA GLU A 888 -0.97 -27.52 3.14
C GLU A 888 0.33 -28.17 2.61
N PHE A 889 0.82 -27.72 1.46
CA PHE A 889 2.07 -28.23 0.87
C PHE A 889 3.31 -27.54 1.44
N VAL A 890 3.15 -26.30 1.95
CA VAL A 890 4.24 -25.50 2.49
C VAL A 890 3.88 -25.05 3.90
N GLN A 891 4.76 -25.30 4.86
CA GLN A 891 4.59 -24.94 6.26
C GLN A 891 5.71 -23.99 6.70
N VAL A 892 5.34 -22.89 7.35
CA VAL A 892 6.30 -21.98 7.95
C VAL A 892 6.77 -22.55 9.29
N ILE A 893 8.08 -22.78 9.42
CA ILE A 893 8.69 -23.30 10.64
C ILE A 893 9.69 -22.35 11.30
N GLY A 894 9.82 -21.14 10.77
CA GLY A 894 10.59 -20.06 11.36
C GLY A 894 10.42 -18.79 10.54
N SER A 895 10.42 -17.64 11.20
CA SER A 895 10.23 -16.33 10.56
C SER A 895 10.86 -15.21 11.38
N GLY A 896 11.28 -14.12 10.72
CA GLY A 896 11.79 -12.93 11.38
C GLY A 896 11.99 -11.78 10.39
N TYR A 897 11.90 -10.55 10.91
CA TYR A 897 12.19 -9.32 10.19
C TYR A 897 13.51 -8.73 10.66
N PHE A 898 14.37 -8.40 9.72
CA PHE A 898 15.69 -7.88 10.00
C PHE A 898 15.96 -6.60 9.21
N PHE A 899 16.65 -5.67 9.82
CA PHE A 899 17.20 -4.49 9.16
C PHE A 899 18.62 -4.80 8.70
N MET A 900 18.88 -4.66 7.43
CA MET A 900 20.20 -4.79 6.80
C MET A 900 20.77 -3.39 6.60
N PRO A 901 21.73 -2.96 7.41
CA PRO A 901 22.26 -1.60 7.38
C PRO A 901 23.07 -1.32 6.10
N GLY A 902 22.96 -0.08 5.61
CA GLY A 902 23.94 0.45 4.66
C GLY A 902 25.33 0.59 5.28
N ARG A 903 26.37 0.78 4.45
CA ARG A 903 27.78 0.83 4.93
C ARG A 903 27.99 1.83 6.06
N ARG A 904 27.47 3.06 5.92
CA ARG A 904 27.64 4.11 6.94
C ARG A 904 26.95 3.76 8.27
N CYS A 905 25.74 3.21 8.18
CA CYS A 905 25.02 2.74 9.36
C CYS A 905 25.76 1.61 10.05
N LEU A 906 26.31 0.63 9.33
CA LEU A 906 27.09 -0.44 9.93
C LEU A 906 28.36 0.08 10.63
N GLN A 907 29.07 1.04 10.01
CA GLN A 907 30.22 1.72 10.63
C GLN A 907 29.82 2.46 11.90
N PHE A 908 28.68 3.13 11.89
CA PHE A 908 28.11 3.75 13.09
C PHE A 908 27.84 2.71 14.18
N LEU A 909 27.13 1.63 13.88
CA LEU A 909 26.86 0.53 14.84
C LEU A 909 28.14 -0.06 15.43
N ALA A 910 29.13 -0.30 14.58
CA ALA A 910 30.44 -0.81 15.01
C ALA A 910 31.18 0.18 15.95
N SER A 911 31.06 1.49 15.69
CA SER A 911 31.73 2.52 16.50
C SER A 911 31.21 2.59 17.95
N ARG A 912 29.98 2.13 18.19
CA ARG A 912 29.34 2.11 19.52
C ARG A 912 29.97 1.09 20.49
N ALA A 913 30.78 0.16 20.01
CA ALA A 913 31.55 -0.77 20.87
C ALA A 913 32.56 -0.05 21.81
N GLN A 914 32.96 1.17 21.47
CA GLN A 914 33.92 1.98 22.25
C GLN A 914 33.24 2.88 23.30
N VAL A 915 31.90 2.91 23.35
CA VAL A 915 31.17 3.74 24.32
C VAL A 915 30.92 2.94 25.61
N PRO A 916 31.33 3.44 26.80
CA PRO A 916 31.09 2.73 28.05
C PRO A 916 29.58 2.51 28.31
N ALA A 917 29.24 1.36 28.89
CA ALA A 917 27.85 0.96 29.09
C ALA A 917 27.04 1.95 29.95
N HIS A 918 27.68 2.67 30.89
CA HIS A 918 27.02 3.68 31.74
C HIS A 918 26.66 4.96 30.99
N ALA A 919 27.34 5.29 29.90
CA ALA A 919 26.99 6.44 29.07
C ALA A 919 25.76 6.16 28.14
N LEU A 920 25.52 4.88 27.83
CA LEU A 920 24.37 4.41 27.02
C LEU A 920 23.09 4.21 27.86
N ALA A 921 23.24 4.06 29.19
CA ALA A 921 22.10 3.91 30.10
C ALA A 921 21.48 5.24 30.54
N ALA A 922 22.12 6.36 30.21
CA ALA A 922 21.62 7.71 30.45
C ALA A 922 20.80 8.27 29.28
N GLU A 923 20.65 7.50 28.22
CA GLU A 923 19.84 7.73 27.03
C GLU A 923 18.48 6.99 27.16
#